data_114402017bf896a2ed8b6d40c57f01e6
#
_entry.id   114402017bf896a2ed8b6d40c57f01e6
#
_cell.length_a   1.000
_cell.length_b   1.000
_cell.length_c   1.000
_cell.angle_alpha   90.00
_cell.angle_beta   90.00
_cell.angle_gamma   90.00
#
_symmetry.space_group_name_H-M   'P 1'
#
loop_
_entity.id
_entity.type
_entity.pdbx_description
1 polymer ?
#
loop_
_entity_poly.entity_id
_entity_poly.type
_entity_poly.pdbx_seq_one_letter_code
_entity_poly.pdbx_strand_id
1 'polypeptide(L)'
;MLYRRLLLGVVASALWLGADISPSSAQTTRDSSSATGLETVIVTARKRAEDAQEVPISISAFNQDELTKLDVLTIQDLKTVSPSVYVQPTAFRQDTLNVTIRGQRNFDSPSGGGNPGLAFDTASAVYKDGVYYARAVGLGGTLFDIDSLEVLKGPQGTLVGRNTTGGAILYTTRQPGDTFGGYVTSTLGDYGRAGIQGAVDIPLTDTLFARVALNADDQRGYISNHYSDPVSGASNSQPSMGSDRLGGIFSLKWQPDDTFNILFRADIAAEHDTGSTYHDLNEFVGTVKSLGRASVCNIPAACSGFTDLLGHPVAPTFLTVNANTATGLNPSSAAYNSVLNSLAREQTYGFWSTEQAVSNVDAGHYQTYSAIANKNFGDIDAKWMAAYRTWNSTGTAVSRGQPFATNIYTYDTPNYQSWQSELTVNGSAIDDKLKWTTGLFYFTERSPDDGGMLDLFSTNAGSAPSSAKQITVTDWSKNSERNSSYAAYAQATYSIWPDTRITAGVRYTYDERFASIHSQTILTPATATTNNTLIAAGKPAVFSSTPYVINGISYAGQSDLCFLTDANGHILPQTGCAADISKSYHKPTYTLALDHDLWEGTMVYATMRSGYRSGGINTQSINIAALTALPEEVQDYEIGAKSDFSLIGMPVRANLALYQTAYHDIQVQEMVPNVTVATAAGGGPCTQTALNAGQCINNFNDNITLNAKKARIYGAEWEVTALPTDWLTLKAAGSYIDPWFTDFTFVAPPGYLQPANANLSGTPIPVPRWQTNETATINFGATDVGIPLGDTLFTAHYYWQSRYLADMRGFDPSQRTFAYGMLNLRLDFTDVGRSGADLALFMNNVANTQACLPEYNGTLNSVPNPTFGSAGTSGVTQCIPLPPRMTGIQATYHF
;
A
#
# COMPACT_ATOMS: atom_id res chain seq x y z
N MET A 1 -7.09 17.94 -22.06
CA MET A 1 -8.26 18.77 -22.50
C MET A 1 -9.01 18.23 -23.72
N LEU A 2 -8.38 17.60 -24.69
CA LEU A 2 -9.10 17.02 -25.84
C LEU A 2 -9.89 15.76 -25.47
N TYR A 3 -9.37 14.91 -24.60
CA TYR A 3 -10.04 13.71 -24.07
C TYR A 3 -11.31 14.01 -23.24
N ARG A 4 -11.32 15.09 -22.45
CA ARG A 4 -12.52 15.52 -21.68
C ARG A 4 -13.73 15.84 -22.59
N ARG A 5 -13.50 16.34 -23.80
CA ARG A 5 -14.59 16.67 -24.74
C ARG A 5 -15.14 15.45 -25.49
N LEU A 6 -14.34 14.41 -25.65
CA LEU A 6 -14.76 13.15 -26.28
C LEU A 6 -15.61 12.28 -25.33
N LEU A 7 -15.26 12.20 -24.04
CA LEU A 7 -16.03 11.43 -23.05
C LEU A 7 -17.41 12.03 -22.77
N LEU A 8 -17.52 13.35 -22.67
CA LEU A 8 -18.81 14.04 -22.53
C LEU A 8 -19.69 13.89 -23.81
N GLY A 9 -19.09 13.76 -24.97
CA GLY A 9 -19.80 13.55 -26.24
C GLY A 9 -20.36 12.13 -26.41
N VAL A 10 -19.65 11.12 -25.89
CA VAL A 10 -20.09 9.70 -25.96
C VAL A 10 -21.22 9.43 -24.97
N VAL A 11 -21.19 10.04 -23.78
CA VAL A 11 -22.24 9.92 -22.77
C VAL A 11 -23.53 10.57 -23.22
N ALA A 12 -23.46 11.74 -23.86
CA ALA A 12 -24.63 12.42 -24.38
C ALA A 12 -25.29 11.65 -25.55
N SER A 13 -24.51 10.92 -26.37
CA SER A 13 -25.03 10.11 -27.45
C SER A 13 -25.63 8.76 -27.00
N ALA A 14 -25.13 8.20 -25.89
CA ALA A 14 -25.70 6.96 -25.31
C ALA A 14 -27.07 7.20 -24.65
N LEU A 15 -27.29 8.38 -24.05
CA LEU A 15 -28.59 8.76 -23.47
C LEU A 15 -29.69 9.00 -24.51
N TRP A 16 -29.34 9.27 -25.79
CA TRP A 16 -30.31 9.48 -26.86
C TRP A 16 -30.75 8.19 -27.59
N LEU A 17 -30.04 7.07 -27.40
CA LEU A 17 -30.38 5.78 -28.03
C LEU A 17 -31.27 4.89 -27.14
N GLY A 18 -31.58 5.29 -25.91
CA GLY A 18 -32.35 4.51 -24.93
C GLY A 18 -33.87 4.77 -24.89
N ALA A 19 -34.46 5.53 -25.83
CA ALA A 19 -35.83 6.03 -25.69
C ALA A 19 -36.97 5.07 -26.06
N ASP A 20 -36.70 3.84 -26.49
CA ASP A 20 -37.73 2.88 -26.92
C ASP A 20 -37.56 1.44 -26.38
N ILE A 21 -37.01 1.23 -25.20
CA ILE A 21 -36.95 -0.12 -24.59
C ILE A 21 -37.91 -0.14 -23.41
N SER A 22 -39.01 -0.88 -23.57
CA SER A 22 -39.96 -1.17 -22.48
C SER A 22 -39.27 -1.93 -21.34
N PRO A 23 -39.42 -1.57 -20.07
CA PRO A 23 -38.77 -2.23 -18.96
C PRO A 23 -39.33 -3.66 -18.82
N SER A 24 -38.50 -4.64 -19.06
CA SER A 24 -38.73 -6.02 -18.61
C SER A 24 -38.33 -6.07 -17.14
N SER A 25 -39.28 -6.31 -16.25
CA SER A 25 -39.04 -6.52 -14.84
C SER A 25 -38.20 -7.78 -14.64
N ALA A 26 -36.89 -7.61 -14.51
CA ALA A 26 -35.99 -8.68 -14.06
C ALA A 26 -36.28 -8.92 -12.58
N GLN A 27 -36.98 -10.00 -12.31
CA GLN A 27 -37.15 -10.55 -10.96
C GLN A 27 -35.79 -11.11 -10.53
N THR A 28 -35.06 -10.40 -9.69
CA THR A 28 -33.91 -10.96 -8.96
C THR A 28 -34.42 -12.09 -8.09
N THR A 29 -34.12 -13.31 -8.48
CA THR A 29 -34.31 -14.51 -7.64
C THR A 29 -33.38 -14.35 -6.42
N ARG A 30 -33.96 -13.99 -5.28
CA ARG A 30 -33.33 -14.20 -3.98
C ARG A 30 -33.32 -15.70 -3.74
N ASP A 31 -32.21 -16.35 -4.03
CA ASP A 31 -32.03 -17.75 -3.68
C ASP A 31 -31.31 -17.90 -2.34
N SER A 32 -31.86 -18.82 -1.54
CA SER A 32 -31.37 -19.41 -0.30
C SER A 32 -31.15 -18.47 0.88
N SER A 33 -32.25 -18.12 1.56
CA SER A 33 -32.18 -17.72 2.97
C SER A 33 -31.71 -18.91 3.82
N SER A 34 -30.61 -18.70 4.59
CA SER A 34 -30.30 -19.60 5.70
C SER A 34 -31.51 -19.73 6.64
N ALA A 35 -31.57 -20.78 7.45
CA ALA A 35 -32.64 -21.01 8.45
C ALA A 35 -32.84 -19.82 9.42
N THR A 36 -31.85 -18.89 9.47
CA THR A 36 -31.85 -17.71 10.32
C THR A 36 -32.24 -16.40 9.59
N GLY A 37 -32.44 -16.41 8.26
CA GLY A 37 -32.73 -15.19 7.48
C GLY A 37 -31.52 -14.31 7.18
N LEU A 38 -30.30 -14.75 7.54
CA LEU A 38 -29.04 -14.10 7.19
C LEU A 38 -28.55 -14.59 5.82
N GLU A 39 -28.08 -13.68 4.97
CA GLU A 39 -27.56 -14.01 3.65
C GLU A 39 -26.35 -14.94 3.73
N THR A 40 -26.32 -15.99 2.89
CA THR A 40 -25.16 -16.87 2.75
C THR A 40 -24.07 -16.17 1.97
N VAL A 41 -22.86 -16.11 2.52
CA VAL A 41 -21.70 -15.49 1.89
C VAL A 41 -20.82 -16.59 1.28
N ILE A 42 -20.74 -16.63 -0.05
CA ILE A 42 -19.89 -17.58 -0.76
C ILE A 42 -18.48 -17.01 -0.90
N VAL A 43 -17.47 -17.82 -0.58
CA VAL A 43 -16.05 -17.47 -0.68
C VAL A 43 -15.29 -18.48 -1.53
N THR A 44 -14.16 -18.07 -2.09
CA THR A 44 -13.30 -18.89 -2.96
C THR A 44 -11.91 -19.15 -2.37
N ALA A 45 -11.74 -18.87 -1.09
CA ALA A 45 -10.49 -18.97 -0.33
C ALA A 45 -9.75 -20.30 -0.49
N ARG A 46 -10.46 -21.41 -0.64
CA ARG A 46 -9.90 -22.74 -0.83
C ARG A 46 -9.94 -23.22 -2.30
N LYS A 47 -10.00 -22.27 -3.25
CA LYS A 47 -10.10 -22.54 -4.72
C LYS A 47 -11.35 -23.33 -5.11
N ARG A 48 -12.38 -23.25 -4.29
CA ARG A 48 -13.74 -23.77 -4.47
C ARG A 48 -14.73 -22.74 -3.95
N ALA A 49 -15.94 -22.72 -4.51
CA ALA A 49 -17.05 -21.97 -3.94
C ALA A 49 -17.58 -22.70 -2.70
N GLU A 50 -17.49 -22.07 -1.54
CA GLU A 50 -17.89 -22.63 -0.24
C GLU A 50 -18.57 -21.54 0.61
N ASP A 51 -19.47 -21.95 1.52
CA ASP A 51 -20.03 -21.01 2.50
C ASP A 51 -18.93 -20.52 3.44
N ALA A 52 -18.84 -19.21 3.63
CA ALA A 52 -17.87 -18.60 4.55
C ALA A 52 -17.98 -19.14 5.98
N GLN A 53 -19.17 -19.57 6.42
CA GLN A 53 -19.41 -20.14 7.75
C GLN A 53 -18.85 -21.57 7.87
N GLU A 54 -18.65 -22.29 6.76
CA GLU A 54 -18.11 -23.66 6.74
C GLU A 54 -16.59 -23.71 6.52
N VAL A 55 -15.94 -22.57 6.27
CA VAL A 55 -14.49 -22.52 6.01
C VAL A 55 -13.75 -22.24 7.33
N PRO A 56 -12.82 -23.12 7.79
CA PRO A 56 -12.12 -22.97 9.08
C PRO A 56 -10.96 -21.97 9.01
N ILE A 57 -11.24 -20.75 8.56
CA ILE A 57 -10.30 -19.63 8.46
C ILE A 57 -11.04 -18.34 8.79
N SER A 58 -10.36 -17.35 9.40
CA SER A 58 -10.87 -16.01 9.55
C SER A 58 -10.89 -15.30 8.18
N ILE A 59 -12.08 -14.93 7.70
CA ILE A 59 -12.32 -14.29 6.38
C ILE A 59 -13.31 -13.15 6.58
N SER A 60 -12.99 -11.97 6.00
CA SER A 60 -13.99 -10.92 5.74
C SER A 60 -14.30 -10.93 4.25
N ALA A 61 -15.57 -10.99 3.87
CA ALA A 61 -16.01 -11.03 2.47
C ALA A 61 -17.07 -9.96 2.21
N PHE A 62 -17.01 -9.32 1.06
CA PHE A 62 -17.85 -8.21 0.64
C PHE A 62 -18.29 -8.39 -0.81
N ASN A 63 -19.55 -8.09 -1.12
CA ASN A 63 -20.02 -7.92 -2.48
C ASN A 63 -20.01 -6.44 -2.90
N GLN A 64 -20.33 -6.15 -4.18
CA GLN A 64 -20.32 -4.77 -4.70
C GLN A 64 -21.27 -3.84 -3.94
N ASP A 65 -22.44 -4.33 -3.55
CA ASP A 65 -23.45 -3.52 -2.88
C ASP A 65 -22.99 -3.11 -1.47
N GLU A 66 -22.34 -4.01 -0.75
CA GLU A 66 -21.74 -3.71 0.55
C GLU A 66 -20.58 -2.72 0.42
N LEU A 67 -19.68 -2.91 -0.55
CA LEU A 67 -18.59 -1.98 -0.82
C LEU A 67 -19.13 -0.58 -1.14
N THR A 68 -20.19 -0.50 -1.95
CA THR A 68 -20.84 0.78 -2.31
C THR A 68 -21.51 1.44 -1.11
N LYS A 69 -22.25 0.69 -0.28
CA LYS A 69 -22.91 1.21 0.93
C LYS A 69 -21.92 1.72 1.97
N LEU A 70 -20.73 1.13 2.04
CA LEU A 70 -19.67 1.51 2.96
C LEU A 70 -18.67 2.52 2.35
N ASP A 71 -18.93 2.97 1.11
CA ASP A 71 -18.07 3.88 0.33
C ASP A 71 -16.61 3.38 0.21
N VAL A 72 -16.44 2.07 0.01
CA VAL A 72 -15.16 1.43 -0.26
C VAL A 72 -14.89 1.52 -1.76
N LEU A 73 -14.00 2.43 -2.14
CA LEU A 73 -13.71 2.75 -3.54
C LEU A 73 -12.40 2.16 -4.02
N THR A 74 -11.48 1.91 -3.10
CA THR A 74 -10.13 1.40 -3.36
C THR A 74 -9.74 0.34 -2.33
N ILE A 75 -8.67 -0.41 -2.60
CA ILE A 75 -8.10 -1.34 -1.61
C ILE A 75 -7.66 -0.60 -0.32
N GLN A 76 -7.29 0.68 -0.43
CA GLN A 76 -6.91 1.49 0.74
C GLN A 76 -8.05 1.64 1.77
N ASP A 77 -9.30 1.63 1.30
CA ASP A 77 -10.47 1.82 2.17
C ASP A 77 -10.81 0.57 2.98
N LEU A 78 -10.26 -0.60 2.63
CA LEU A 78 -10.46 -1.85 3.37
C LEU A 78 -10.05 -1.76 4.84
N LYS A 79 -9.14 -0.85 5.20
CA LYS A 79 -8.77 -0.57 6.59
C LYS A 79 -9.96 -0.14 7.45
N THR A 80 -11.01 0.44 6.84
CA THR A 80 -12.19 0.93 7.56
C THR A 80 -13.26 -0.15 7.76
N VAL A 81 -13.23 -1.23 6.98
CA VAL A 81 -14.29 -2.25 6.96
C VAL A 81 -13.82 -3.65 7.38
N SER A 82 -12.49 -3.92 7.32
CA SER A 82 -11.92 -5.21 7.71
C SER A 82 -10.89 -5.01 8.83
N PRO A 83 -11.23 -5.28 10.10
CA PRO A 83 -10.29 -5.18 11.21
C PRO A 83 -9.09 -6.11 11.00
N SER A 84 -7.94 -5.76 11.60
CA SER A 84 -6.62 -6.35 11.39
C SER A 84 -5.99 -6.08 10.01
N VAL A 85 -6.69 -5.38 9.12
CA VAL A 85 -6.16 -4.88 7.85
C VAL A 85 -5.74 -3.42 8.00
N TYR A 86 -4.54 -3.11 7.56
CA TYR A 86 -4.03 -1.77 7.51
C TYR A 86 -3.42 -1.52 6.13
N VAL A 87 -3.94 -0.55 5.41
CA VAL A 87 -3.49 -0.22 4.06
C VAL A 87 -3.15 1.26 4.00
N GLN A 88 -1.97 1.56 3.52
CA GLN A 88 -1.52 2.93 3.32
C GLN A 88 -0.79 3.07 1.98
N PRO A 89 -0.87 4.24 1.32
CA PRO A 89 -0.02 4.53 0.18
C PRO A 89 1.44 4.62 0.64
N THR A 90 2.37 4.43 -0.26
CA THR A 90 3.78 4.71 0.04
C THR A 90 4.04 6.21 0.06
N ALA A 91 5.18 6.61 0.61
CA ALA A 91 5.55 7.99 0.94
C ALA A 91 5.25 9.04 -0.16
N PHE A 92 5.32 8.66 -1.41
CA PHE A 92 5.25 9.60 -2.53
C PHE A 92 4.22 9.20 -3.58
N ARG A 93 3.66 7.99 -3.47
CA ARG A 93 2.82 7.37 -4.49
C ARG A 93 1.47 6.96 -3.93
N GLN A 94 0.39 7.40 -4.57
CA GLN A 94 -0.96 6.98 -4.22
C GLN A 94 -1.33 5.63 -4.87
N ASP A 95 -0.73 5.31 -6.00
CA ASP A 95 -0.95 4.06 -6.73
C ASP A 95 -0.30 2.83 -6.08
N THR A 96 0.70 3.07 -5.22
CA THR A 96 1.50 2.02 -4.58
C THR A 96 1.08 1.83 -3.13
N LEU A 97 0.48 0.69 -2.82
CA LEU A 97 -0.12 0.43 -1.51
C LEU A 97 0.67 -0.60 -0.69
N ASN A 98 0.95 -0.24 0.55
CA ASN A 98 1.48 -1.16 1.54
C ASN A 98 0.32 -1.83 2.30
N VAL A 99 0.11 -3.12 2.03
CA VAL A 99 -0.95 -3.92 2.65
C VAL A 99 -0.38 -4.70 3.82
N THR A 100 -0.94 -4.47 5.00
CA THR A 100 -0.60 -5.14 6.25
C THR A 100 -1.81 -5.91 6.76
N ILE A 101 -1.69 -7.20 7.00
CA ILE A 101 -2.73 -8.04 7.61
C ILE A 101 -2.17 -8.66 8.88
N ARG A 102 -2.93 -8.62 10.01
CA ARG A 102 -2.50 -9.13 11.32
C ARG A 102 -1.14 -8.61 11.80
N GLY A 103 -0.86 -7.34 11.50
CA GLY A 103 0.41 -6.72 11.89
C GLY A 103 1.63 -7.14 11.08
N GLN A 104 1.46 -7.94 10.05
CA GLN A 104 2.52 -8.37 9.15
C GLN A 104 2.73 -7.34 8.07
N ARG A 105 3.59 -6.38 8.36
CA ARG A 105 3.89 -5.23 7.52
C ARG A 105 5.02 -5.53 6.55
N ASN A 106 4.95 -4.96 5.35
CA ASN A 106 6.11 -4.82 4.49
C ASN A 106 7.05 -3.76 5.07
N PHE A 107 8.07 -4.20 5.78
CA PHE A 107 9.09 -3.29 6.29
C PHE A 107 10.13 -2.90 5.24
N ASP A 108 10.06 -3.52 4.09
CA ASP A 108 10.96 -3.35 2.94
C ASP A 108 10.35 -2.49 1.83
N SER A 109 9.14 -1.97 2.04
CA SER A 109 8.61 -0.96 1.13
C SER A 109 9.42 0.31 1.29
N PRO A 110 10.02 0.82 0.22
CA PRO A 110 10.86 2.01 0.29
C PRO A 110 10.02 3.19 0.77
N SER A 111 10.14 3.50 2.05
CA SER A 111 9.52 4.67 2.69
C SER A 111 10.23 5.97 2.33
N GLY A 112 11.12 5.95 1.37
CA GLY A 112 11.99 7.07 1.03
C GLY A 112 12.14 7.32 -0.46
N GLY A 113 11.07 7.24 -1.26
CA GLY A 113 11.15 7.60 -2.67
C GLY A 113 11.93 6.61 -3.54
N GLY A 114 12.16 5.43 -3.01
CA GLY A 114 12.86 4.40 -3.77
C GLY A 114 12.03 3.84 -4.90
N ASN A 115 12.68 3.48 -5.97
CA ASN A 115 12.16 2.68 -7.05
C ASN A 115 11.35 1.51 -6.46
N PRO A 116 10.11 1.24 -6.89
CA PRO A 116 9.33 0.08 -6.49
C PRO A 116 9.92 -1.22 -7.05
N GLY A 117 11.23 -1.39 -6.96
CA GLY A 117 12.00 -2.46 -7.55
C GLY A 117 11.43 -3.85 -7.30
N LEU A 118 11.79 -4.81 -8.14
CA LEU A 118 11.41 -6.21 -7.99
C LEU A 118 12.19 -6.92 -6.87
N ALA A 119 12.93 -6.15 -6.07
CA ALA A 119 13.90 -6.61 -5.08
C ALA A 119 13.27 -7.50 -3.99
N PHE A 120 12.13 -7.08 -3.47
CA PHE A 120 11.42 -7.77 -2.39
C PHE A 120 9.94 -7.96 -2.71
N ASP A 121 9.38 -9.04 -2.21
CA ASP A 121 7.97 -9.34 -2.34
C ASP A 121 7.16 -8.73 -1.19
N THR A 122 5.83 -8.64 -1.36
CA THR A 122 4.92 -8.21 -0.31
C THR A 122 4.69 -9.33 0.73
N ALA A 123 4.35 -8.98 1.99
CA ALA A 123 3.96 -9.94 3.02
C ALA A 123 2.50 -10.38 2.91
N SER A 124 1.67 -9.58 2.23
CA SER A 124 0.27 -9.85 1.95
C SER A 124 0.06 -9.85 0.43
N ALA A 125 -0.47 -10.94 -0.10
CA ALA A 125 -0.69 -11.08 -1.53
C ALA A 125 -2.01 -10.43 -1.97
N VAL A 126 -2.04 -9.89 -3.19
CA VAL A 126 -3.26 -9.37 -3.82
C VAL A 126 -3.49 -10.11 -5.13
N TYR A 127 -4.71 -10.58 -5.33
CA TYR A 127 -5.15 -11.26 -6.56
C TYR A 127 -6.40 -10.59 -7.11
N LYS A 128 -6.38 -10.23 -8.38
CA LYS A 128 -7.56 -9.80 -9.14
C LYS A 128 -7.90 -10.86 -10.18
N ASP A 129 -9.11 -11.38 -10.13
CA ASP A 129 -9.56 -12.44 -11.07
C ASP A 129 -8.63 -13.66 -11.14
N GLY A 130 -7.94 -13.98 -10.03
CA GLY A 130 -6.94 -15.03 -9.92
C GLY A 130 -5.55 -14.64 -10.41
N VAL A 131 -5.37 -13.46 -11.01
CA VAL A 131 -4.05 -12.95 -11.42
C VAL A 131 -3.32 -12.38 -10.20
N TYR A 132 -2.10 -12.84 -9.97
CA TYR A 132 -1.26 -12.39 -8.88
C TYR A 132 -0.63 -11.02 -9.17
N TYR A 133 -0.90 -10.06 -8.31
CA TYR A 133 -0.27 -8.74 -8.31
C TYR A 133 0.95 -8.77 -7.40
N ALA A 134 2.09 -9.16 -7.97
CA ALA A 134 3.33 -9.36 -7.23
C ALA A 134 3.90 -8.08 -6.62
N ARG A 135 3.50 -6.92 -7.16
CA ARG A 135 4.01 -5.62 -6.77
C ARG A 135 2.90 -4.74 -6.23
N ALA A 136 3.24 -3.88 -5.29
CA ALA A 136 2.32 -2.92 -4.70
C ALA A 136 1.86 -1.83 -5.68
N VAL A 137 2.59 -1.64 -6.79
CA VAL A 137 2.33 -0.63 -7.82
C VAL A 137 1.06 -0.96 -8.60
N GLY A 138 0.19 0.03 -8.76
CA GLY A 138 -1.11 -0.09 -9.44
C GLY A 138 -2.19 -0.76 -8.59
N LEU A 139 -2.00 -0.87 -7.26
CA LEU A 139 -3.04 -1.32 -6.34
C LEU A 139 -3.97 -0.19 -5.88
N GLY A 140 -3.59 1.07 -6.09
CA GLY A 140 -4.38 2.26 -5.72
C GLY A 140 -5.59 2.51 -6.61
N GLY A 141 -5.76 1.75 -7.69
CA GLY A 141 -6.85 1.91 -8.66
C GLY A 141 -8.25 1.70 -8.05
N THR A 142 -9.25 2.22 -8.75
CA THR A 142 -10.66 2.13 -8.33
C THR A 142 -11.18 0.69 -8.41
N LEU A 143 -11.87 0.25 -7.36
CA LEU A 143 -12.64 -0.99 -7.34
C LEU A 143 -13.98 -0.75 -8.04
N PHE A 144 -14.20 -1.35 -9.19
CA PHE A 144 -15.45 -1.23 -9.93
C PHE A 144 -15.81 -2.56 -10.58
N ASP A 145 -17.10 -2.76 -10.79
CA ASP A 145 -17.68 -3.98 -11.37
C ASP A 145 -17.27 -5.25 -10.61
N ILE A 146 -17.22 -5.16 -9.29
CA ILE A 146 -16.80 -6.25 -8.41
C ILE A 146 -17.93 -7.25 -8.22
N ASP A 147 -17.60 -8.54 -8.27
CA ASP A 147 -18.46 -9.64 -7.89
C ASP A 147 -18.28 -9.98 -6.40
N SER A 148 -17.02 -10.21 -5.99
CA SER A 148 -16.66 -10.48 -4.61
C SER A 148 -15.28 -9.93 -4.27
N LEU A 149 -15.10 -9.53 -3.00
CA LEU A 149 -13.82 -9.18 -2.41
C LEU A 149 -13.68 -9.93 -1.09
N GLU A 150 -12.62 -10.71 -0.98
CA GLU A 150 -12.32 -11.56 0.17
C GLU A 150 -10.98 -11.14 0.80
N VAL A 151 -10.96 -10.97 2.11
CA VAL A 151 -9.72 -10.76 2.89
C VAL A 151 -9.47 -12.00 3.73
N LEU A 152 -8.48 -12.79 3.34
CA LEU A 152 -8.05 -13.98 4.05
C LEU A 152 -7.00 -13.58 5.09
N LYS A 153 -7.30 -13.84 6.36
CA LYS A 153 -6.45 -13.42 7.47
C LYS A 153 -5.55 -14.56 7.95
N GLY A 154 -4.26 -14.25 8.21
CA GLY A 154 -3.23 -15.22 8.55
C GLY A 154 -2.64 -15.96 7.34
N PRO A 155 -1.58 -16.77 7.54
CA PRO A 155 -0.81 -17.36 6.46
C PRO A 155 -1.66 -18.25 5.53
N GLN A 156 -1.49 -18.07 4.22
CA GLN A 156 -2.19 -18.80 3.16
C GLN A 156 -1.21 -19.54 2.24
N GLY A 157 -0.12 -20.03 2.80
CA GLY A 157 1.01 -20.59 2.05
C GLY A 157 0.70 -21.81 1.20
N THR A 158 -0.38 -22.54 1.45
CA THR A 158 -0.71 -23.81 0.76
C THR A 158 -1.42 -23.57 -0.56
N LEU A 159 -2.65 -23.09 -0.55
CA LEU A 159 -3.47 -22.95 -1.75
C LEU A 159 -3.28 -21.62 -2.46
N VAL A 160 -3.18 -20.52 -1.72
CA VAL A 160 -2.95 -19.20 -2.30
C VAL A 160 -1.49 -19.08 -2.72
N GLY A 161 -0.56 -19.37 -1.81
CA GLY A 161 0.84 -19.58 -2.16
C GLY A 161 1.82 -18.66 -1.47
N ARG A 162 2.89 -18.32 -2.20
CA ARG A 162 3.98 -17.49 -1.68
C ARG A 162 3.50 -16.08 -1.32
N ASN A 163 4.28 -15.39 -0.47
CA ASN A 163 4.04 -14.00 -0.13
C ASN A 163 2.69 -13.74 0.55
N THR A 164 2.23 -14.73 1.29
CA THR A 164 0.98 -14.71 2.06
C THR A 164 1.23 -14.97 3.54
N THR A 165 2.33 -14.44 4.08
CA THR A 165 2.65 -14.58 5.51
C THR A 165 1.59 -13.90 6.37
N GLY A 166 1.12 -12.70 6.00
CA GLY A 166 0.04 -11.98 6.68
C GLY A 166 -1.35 -12.41 6.28
N GLY A 167 -1.52 -12.77 5.02
CA GLY A 167 -2.81 -13.09 4.43
C GLY A 167 -2.88 -12.77 2.94
N ALA A 168 -4.10 -12.67 2.43
CA ALA A 168 -4.33 -12.32 1.03
C ALA A 168 -5.62 -11.51 0.86
N ILE A 169 -5.62 -10.64 -0.15
CA ILE A 169 -6.82 -9.99 -0.67
C ILE A 169 -7.11 -10.60 -2.03
N LEU A 170 -8.28 -11.22 -2.16
CA LEU A 170 -8.75 -11.81 -3.39
C LEU A 170 -9.98 -11.02 -3.83
N TYR A 171 -10.01 -10.50 -5.05
CA TYR A 171 -11.21 -9.91 -5.58
C TYR A 171 -11.45 -10.34 -7.02
N THR A 172 -12.73 -10.54 -7.33
CA THR A 172 -13.17 -10.96 -8.65
C THR A 172 -14.12 -9.93 -9.23
N THR A 173 -14.04 -9.71 -10.52
CA THR A 173 -14.95 -8.85 -11.26
C THR A 173 -16.06 -9.69 -11.89
N ARG A 174 -17.21 -9.08 -12.13
CA ARG A 174 -18.38 -9.78 -12.70
C ARG A 174 -18.04 -10.41 -14.04
N GLN A 175 -18.62 -11.58 -14.28
CA GLN A 175 -18.52 -12.26 -15.57
C GLN A 175 -19.62 -11.80 -16.51
N PRO A 176 -19.44 -11.99 -17.84
CA PRO A 176 -20.50 -11.74 -18.82
C PRO A 176 -21.77 -12.57 -18.52
N GLY A 177 -22.90 -11.86 -18.44
CA GLY A 177 -24.23 -12.44 -18.30
C GLY A 177 -24.79 -12.96 -19.64
N ASP A 178 -25.80 -13.82 -19.57
CA ASP A 178 -26.52 -14.41 -20.72
C ASP A 178 -27.71 -13.55 -21.19
N THR A 179 -28.01 -12.48 -20.46
CA THR A 179 -29.06 -11.52 -20.78
C THR A 179 -28.49 -10.14 -21.01
N PHE A 180 -29.09 -9.36 -21.90
CA PHE A 180 -28.73 -7.97 -22.10
C PHE A 180 -29.18 -7.15 -20.89
N GLY A 181 -28.27 -6.36 -20.34
CA GLY A 181 -28.54 -5.50 -19.19
C GLY A 181 -27.29 -4.82 -18.72
N GLY A 182 -27.42 -3.92 -17.74
CA GLY A 182 -26.27 -3.22 -17.24
C GLY A 182 -26.63 -2.14 -16.23
N TYR A 183 -25.64 -1.31 -15.92
CA TYR A 183 -25.82 -0.16 -15.06
C TYR A 183 -24.87 0.99 -15.45
N VAL A 184 -25.27 2.20 -15.09
CA VAL A 184 -24.43 3.40 -15.15
C VAL A 184 -24.57 4.14 -13.83
N THR A 185 -23.46 4.44 -13.19
CA THR A 185 -23.40 5.22 -11.95
C THR A 185 -22.63 6.50 -12.19
N SER A 186 -23.19 7.64 -11.79
CA SER A 186 -22.54 8.96 -11.79
C SER A 186 -22.37 9.45 -10.36
N THR A 187 -21.18 9.97 -10.02
CA THR A 187 -20.86 10.50 -8.69
C THR A 187 -20.36 11.93 -8.81
N LEU A 188 -20.94 12.84 -7.99
CA LEU A 188 -20.47 14.21 -7.85
C LEU A 188 -20.19 14.50 -6.38
N GLY A 189 -19.15 15.26 -6.09
CA GLY A 189 -18.76 15.52 -4.71
C GLY A 189 -17.88 16.76 -4.52
N ASP A 190 -17.48 16.94 -3.27
CA ASP A 190 -16.57 17.99 -2.87
C ASP A 190 -15.22 17.89 -3.61
N TYR A 191 -14.47 18.96 -3.59
CA TYR A 191 -13.20 19.09 -4.35
C TYR A 191 -13.38 18.91 -5.87
N GLY A 192 -14.61 19.14 -6.36
CA GLY A 192 -14.94 19.00 -7.77
C GLY A 192 -14.87 17.55 -8.26
N ARG A 193 -15.09 16.58 -7.37
CA ARG A 193 -15.16 15.16 -7.74
C ARG A 193 -16.25 14.94 -8.77
N ALA A 194 -15.88 14.27 -9.86
CA ALA A 194 -16.78 13.85 -10.93
C ALA A 194 -16.38 12.44 -11.37
N GLY A 195 -17.22 11.46 -11.05
CA GLY A 195 -17.02 10.06 -11.38
C GLY A 195 -18.13 9.52 -12.25
N ILE A 196 -17.78 8.61 -13.15
CA ILE A 196 -18.73 7.80 -13.91
C ILE A 196 -18.20 6.38 -14.01
N GLN A 197 -19.05 5.41 -13.72
CA GLN A 197 -18.74 4.00 -13.96
C GLN A 197 -19.97 3.30 -14.50
N GLY A 198 -19.77 2.21 -15.22
CA GLY A 198 -20.87 1.42 -15.70
C GLY A 198 -20.41 0.14 -16.39
N ALA A 199 -21.34 -0.79 -16.56
CA ALA A 199 -21.09 -2.03 -17.25
C ALA A 199 -22.31 -2.46 -18.05
N VAL A 200 -22.07 -3.18 -19.15
CA VAL A 200 -23.10 -3.75 -19.99
C VAL A 200 -22.78 -5.20 -20.33
N ASP A 201 -23.75 -6.07 -20.17
CA ASP A 201 -23.75 -7.45 -20.65
C ASP A 201 -24.35 -7.52 -22.03
N ILE A 202 -23.68 -8.20 -22.94
CA ILE A 202 -24.06 -8.31 -24.35
C ILE A 202 -24.03 -9.82 -24.74
N PRO A 203 -25.17 -10.50 -24.77
CA PRO A 203 -25.23 -11.85 -25.31
C PRO A 203 -25.08 -11.82 -26.85
N LEU A 204 -23.90 -12.21 -27.34
CA LEU A 204 -23.58 -12.18 -28.77
C LEU A 204 -24.24 -13.37 -29.51
N THR A 205 -24.26 -14.53 -28.84
CA THR A 205 -24.95 -15.74 -29.28
C THR A 205 -25.40 -16.55 -28.04
N ASP A 206 -26.08 -17.65 -28.23
CA ASP A 206 -26.49 -18.56 -27.13
C ASP A 206 -25.31 -19.18 -26.36
N THR A 207 -24.08 -19.03 -26.86
CA THR A 207 -22.88 -19.63 -26.26
C THR A 207 -21.73 -18.63 -26.10
N LEU A 208 -21.90 -17.39 -26.59
CA LEU A 208 -20.84 -16.36 -26.54
C LEU A 208 -21.40 -15.09 -25.95
N PHE A 209 -20.81 -14.67 -24.82
CA PHE A 209 -21.26 -13.55 -24.02
C PHE A 209 -20.12 -12.56 -23.83
N ALA A 210 -20.40 -11.25 -23.93
CA ALA A 210 -19.44 -10.19 -23.69
C ALA A 210 -19.91 -9.29 -22.54
N ARG A 211 -18.96 -8.75 -21.80
CA ARG A 211 -19.19 -7.69 -20.81
C ARG A 211 -18.15 -6.60 -20.98
N VAL A 212 -18.60 -5.36 -20.98
CA VAL A 212 -17.74 -4.18 -20.99
C VAL A 212 -18.05 -3.37 -19.74
N ALA A 213 -17.05 -3.14 -18.92
CA ALA A 213 -17.14 -2.25 -17.77
C ALA A 213 -16.13 -1.12 -17.91
N LEU A 214 -16.54 0.11 -17.62
CA LEU A 214 -15.72 1.32 -17.69
C LEU A 214 -15.85 2.14 -16.41
N ASN A 215 -14.76 2.79 -16.03
CA ASN A 215 -14.71 3.72 -14.91
C ASN A 215 -13.85 4.93 -15.26
N ALA A 216 -14.30 6.12 -14.86
CA ALA A 216 -13.51 7.35 -14.88
C ALA A 216 -13.83 8.14 -13.61
N ASP A 217 -12.82 8.57 -12.88
CA ASP A 217 -12.98 9.35 -11.64
C ASP A 217 -11.92 10.45 -11.61
N ASP A 218 -12.34 11.70 -11.50
CA ASP A 218 -11.47 12.88 -11.39
C ASP A 218 -11.84 13.64 -10.10
N GLN A 219 -10.84 13.93 -9.27
CA GLN A 219 -10.99 14.72 -8.06
C GLN A 219 -9.77 15.60 -7.85
N ARG A 220 -9.99 16.88 -7.62
CA ARG A 220 -8.89 17.78 -7.25
C ARG A 220 -8.36 17.42 -5.87
N GLY A 221 -7.06 17.67 -5.67
CA GLY A 221 -6.43 17.48 -4.38
C GLY A 221 -7.10 18.29 -3.27
N TYR A 222 -7.19 17.69 -2.09
CA TYR A 222 -7.77 18.30 -0.91
C TYR A 222 -6.74 18.97 0.00
N ILE A 223 -5.44 18.80 -0.25
CA ILE A 223 -4.36 19.52 0.44
C ILE A 223 -3.97 20.72 -0.39
N SER A 224 -4.25 21.91 0.12
CA SER A 224 -3.95 23.18 -0.58
C SER A 224 -2.46 23.51 -0.48
N ASN A 225 -1.83 23.85 -1.58
CA ASN A 225 -0.44 24.28 -1.60
C ASN A 225 -0.37 25.82 -1.67
N HIS A 226 0.35 26.40 -0.71
CA HIS A 226 0.50 27.84 -0.55
C HIS A 226 1.95 28.32 -0.77
N TYR A 227 2.77 27.53 -1.45
CA TYR A 227 4.16 27.87 -1.67
C TYR A 227 4.33 29.21 -2.40
N SER A 228 5.14 30.06 -1.80
CA SER A 228 5.56 31.33 -2.39
C SER A 228 6.99 31.65 -1.93
N ASP A 229 7.92 31.66 -2.88
CA ASP A 229 9.30 32.03 -2.59
C ASP A 229 9.44 33.56 -2.58
N PRO A 230 9.75 34.17 -1.42
CA PRO A 230 9.86 35.62 -1.29
C PRO A 230 11.08 36.21 -2.00
N VAL A 231 12.05 35.38 -2.42
CA VAL A 231 13.29 35.82 -3.06
C VAL A 231 13.16 35.79 -4.58
N SER A 232 12.68 34.68 -5.14
CA SER A 232 12.53 34.51 -6.59
C SER A 232 11.17 34.94 -7.12
N GLY A 233 10.16 35.07 -6.25
CA GLY A 233 8.77 35.28 -6.62
C GLY A 233 8.09 34.06 -7.23
N ALA A 234 8.75 32.90 -7.24
CA ALA A 234 8.15 31.64 -7.69
C ALA A 234 7.02 31.22 -6.74
N SER A 235 5.94 30.67 -7.31
CA SER A 235 4.81 30.18 -6.53
C SER A 235 4.29 28.86 -7.09
N ASN A 236 3.75 28.00 -6.21
CA ASN A 236 3.07 26.77 -6.57
C ASN A 236 1.75 26.69 -5.79
N SER A 237 0.64 26.69 -6.50
CA SER A 237 -0.70 26.58 -5.92
C SER A 237 -1.41 25.27 -6.30
N GLN A 238 -0.69 24.30 -6.89
CA GLN A 238 -1.27 23.02 -7.26
C GLN A 238 -1.56 22.19 -6.00
N PRO A 239 -2.82 21.79 -5.77
CA PRO A 239 -3.16 20.99 -4.61
C PRO A 239 -2.65 19.55 -4.76
N SER A 240 -2.35 18.90 -3.64
CA SER A 240 -1.91 17.52 -3.56
C SER A 240 -3.05 16.58 -3.11
N MET A 241 -2.87 15.28 -3.27
CA MET A 241 -3.87 14.24 -2.96
C MET A 241 -5.10 14.30 -3.88
N GLY A 242 -4.92 14.68 -5.12
CA GLY A 242 -5.93 14.57 -6.18
C GLY A 242 -5.75 13.29 -6.98
N SER A 243 -6.83 12.83 -7.61
CA SER A 243 -6.85 11.64 -8.45
C SER A 243 -7.46 11.94 -9.82
N ASP A 244 -6.90 11.35 -10.87
CA ASP A 244 -7.45 11.32 -12.23
C ASP A 244 -7.23 9.91 -12.77
N ARG A 245 -8.28 9.09 -12.77
CA ARG A 245 -8.22 7.65 -13.00
C ARG A 245 -9.18 7.21 -14.07
N LEU A 246 -8.70 6.37 -14.97
CA LEU A 246 -9.49 5.77 -16.05
C LEU A 246 -9.26 4.26 -16.03
N GLY A 247 -10.33 3.47 -16.05
CA GLY A 247 -10.28 2.00 -16.08
C GLY A 247 -11.25 1.41 -17.07
N GLY A 248 -10.91 0.25 -17.63
CA GLY A 248 -11.78 -0.52 -18.49
C GLY A 248 -11.50 -2.02 -18.37
N ILE A 249 -12.59 -2.81 -18.25
CA ILE A 249 -12.54 -4.26 -18.23
C ILE A 249 -13.39 -4.78 -19.39
N PHE A 250 -12.76 -5.54 -20.28
CA PHE A 250 -13.40 -6.18 -21.43
C PHE A 250 -13.33 -7.67 -21.22
N SER A 251 -14.47 -8.33 -21.15
CA SER A 251 -14.59 -9.76 -20.90
C SER A 251 -15.36 -10.43 -22.04
N LEU A 252 -14.89 -11.60 -22.48
CA LEU A 252 -15.54 -12.43 -23.49
C LEU A 252 -15.58 -13.88 -22.97
N LYS A 253 -16.77 -14.40 -22.73
CA LYS A 253 -17.02 -15.76 -22.25
C LYS A 253 -17.60 -16.61 -23.38
N TRP A 254 -16.90 -17.69 -23.71
CA TRP A 254 -17.42 -18.72 -24.60
C TRP A 254 -17.78 -19.97 -23.79
N GLN A 255 -19.03 -20.39 -23.86
CA GLN A 255 -19.58 -21.51 -23.10
C GLN A 255 -20.41 -22.38 -24.06
N PRO A 256 -19.77 -23.31 -24.83
CA PRO A 256 -20.45 -24.16 -25.80
C PRO A 256 -21.38 -25.18 -25.16
N ASP A 257 -21.15 -25.57 -23.91
CA ASP A 257 -21.96 -26.48 -23.11
C ASP A 257 -21.84 -26.19 -21.62
N ASP A 258 -22.66 -26.84 -20.79
CA ASP A 258 -22.69 -26.63 -19.33
C ASP A 258 -21.44 -27.15 -18.62
N THR A 259 -20.59 -27.92 -19.27
CA THR A 259 -19.39 -28.54 -18.69
C THR A 259 -18.09 -27.78 -19.03
N PHE A 260 -18.12 -26.89 -20.02
CA PHE A 260 -16.94 -26.17 -20.49
C PHE A 260 -17.20 -24.69 -20.70
N ASN A 261 -16.31 -23.86 -20.21
CA ASN A 261 -16.25 -22.46 -20.59
C ASN A 261 -14.80 -21.96 -20.65
N ILE A 262 -14.59 -20.90 -21.43
CA ILE A 262 -13.37 -20.13 -21.45
C ILE A 262 -13.71 -18.64 -21.39
N LEU A 263 -13.07 -17.93 -20.47
CA LEU A 263 -13.21 -16.50 -20.26
C LEU A 263 -11.90 -15.80 -20.64
N PHE A 264 -11.96 -14.93 -21.63
CA PHE A 264 -10.90 -13.99 -21.96
C PHE A 264 -11.21 -12.64 -21.31
N ARG A 265 -10.18 -11.99 -20.74
CA ARG A 265 -10.32 -10.69 -20.09
C ARG A 265 -9.14 -9.79 -20.43
N ALA A 266 -9.43 -8.52 -20.71
CA ALA A 266 -8.47 -7.44 -20.81
C ALA A 266 -8.86 -6.37 -19.78
N ASP A 267 -7.95 -6.02 -18.89
CA ASP A 267 -8.09 -5.00 -17.87
C ASP A 267 -7.04 -3.92 -18.14
N ILE A 268 -7.47 -2.70 -18.37
CA ILE A 268 -6.63 -1.58 -18.76
C ILE A 268 -6.94 -0.41 -17.83
N ALA A 269 -5.91 0.16 -17.21
CA ALA A 269 -6.05 1.35 -16.36
C ALA A 269 -4.97 2.39 -16.67
N ALA A 270 -5.33 3.64 -16.49
CA ALA A 270 -4.43 4.79 -16.53
C ALA A 270 -4.71 5.65 -15.30
N GLU A 271 -3.65 6.09 -14.65
CA GLU A 271 -3.70 6.95 -13.46
C GLU A 271 -2.80 8.15 -13.67
N HIS A 272 -3.26 9.32 -13.25
CA HIS A 272 -2.48 10.55 -13.23
C HIS A 272 -2.83 11.35 -11.98
N ASP A 273 -2.31 10.87 -10.86
CA ASP A 273 -2.60 11.42 -9.55
C ASP A 273 -1.62 12.55 -9.21
N THR A 274 -2.11 13.56 -8.45
CA THR A 274 -1.19 14.46 -7.77
C THR A 274 -0.71 13.73 -6.52
N GLY A 275 0.55 13.33 -6.50
CA GLY A 275 1.11 12.42 -5.52
C GLY A 275 0.84 12.78 -4.06
N SER A 276 1.09 11.87 -3.15
CA SER A 276 0.94 12.12 -1.71
C SER A 276 1.91 13.21 -1.24
N THR A 277 1.46 14.01 -0.28
CA THR A 277 2.28 15.03 0.36
C THR A 277 2.26 14.85 1.86
N TYR A 278 3.31 15.33 2.50
CA TYR A 278 3.42 15.28 3.95
C TYR A 278 2.95 16.57 4.58
N HIS A 279 2.36 16.42 5.75
CA HIS A 279 2.11 17.48 6.72
C HIS A 279 2.95 17.23 7.97
N ASP A 280 3.64 18.25 8.43
CA ASP A 280 4.50 18.16 9.60
C ASP A 280 3.70 18.39 10.88
N LEU A 281 3.48 17.32 11.67
CA LEU A 281 2.51 17.31 12.77
C LEU A 281 2.98 17.87 14.08
N ASN A 282 4.11 17.43 14.58
CA ASN A 282 4.34 17.54 16.02
C ASN A 282 5.12 18.73 16.46
N GLU A 283 5.92 19.22 15.61
CA GLU A 283 6.87 20.19 16.05
C GLU A 283 6.33 21.54 15.96
N PHE A 284 5.27 21.63 15.23
CA PHE A 284 4.86 22.91 14.78
C PHE A 284 3.86 23.58 15.70
N VAL A 285 3.04 22.86 16.39
CA VAL A 285 1.93 23.48 17.10
C VAL A 285 2.37 24.28 18.34
N GLY A 286 3.33 23.81 19.03
CA GLY A 286 3.96 24.65 20.07
C GLY A 286 5.18 25.40 19.55
N THR A 287 5.74 24.93 18.50
CA THR A 287 7.14 25.07 18.12
C THR A 287 7.36 26.04 16.97
N VAL A 288 6.38 26.36 16.14
CA VAL A 288 6.62 27.39 15.11
C VAL A 288 6.77 28.76 15.72
N LYS A 289 6.00 29.04 16.73
CA LYS A 289 6.32 30.20 17.60
C LYS A 289 7.69 30.08 18.22
N SER A 290 8.20 28.88 18.44
CA SER A 290 9.49 28.61 19.03
C SER A 290 10.59 28.40 17.99
N LEU A 291 10.34 27.98 16.76
CA LEU A 291 11.37 27.98 15.71
C LEU A 291 11.81 29.42 15.37
N GLY A 292 10.89 30.35 15.32
CA GLY A 292 11.28 31.76 15.35
C GLY A 292 12.08 32.14 16.61
N ARG A 293 11.93 31.38 17.68
CA ARG A 293 12.69 31.49 18.95
C ARG A 293 13.79 30.44 19.11
N ALA A 294 13.78 29.33 18.32
CA ALA A 294 14.81 28.28 18.39
C ALA A 294 16.18 28.79 17.94
N SER A 295 16.23 29.80 17.11
CA SER A 295 17.46 30.55 16.91
C SER A 295 17.96 31.21 18.23
N VAL A 296 17.10 31.25 19.24
CA VAL A 296 17.36 31.79 20.59
C VAL A 296 17.44 30.68 21.64
N CYS A 297 17.01 29.48 21.33
CA CYS A 297 17.01 28.31 22.24
C CYS A 297 18.37 27.59 22.37
N ASN A 298 19.46 28.26 22.13
CA ASN A 298 20.78 27.86 22.68
C ASN A 298 20.80 27.91 24.20
N ILE A 299 19.71 28.29 24.85
CA ILE A 299 19.59 28.39 26.29
C ILE A 299 18.47 27.47 26.76
N PRO A 300 18.79 26.33 27.45
CA PRO A 300 17.80 25.34 27.89
C PRO A 300 16.60 25.88 28.67
N ALA A 301 16.79 26.98 29.39
CA ALA A 301 15.76 27.63 30.20
C ALA A 301 14.69 28.38 29.38
N ALA A 302 14.96 28.71 28.13
CA ALA A 302 13.99 29.40 27.25
C ALA A 302 13.02 28.43 26.54
N CYS A 303 13.29 27.13 26.63
CA CYS A 303 12.52 26.08 25.96
C CYS A 303 11.65 25.27 26.93
N SER A 304 11.57 25.67 28.18
CA SER A 304 10.67 25.03 29.16
C SER A 304 9.24 25.52 28.96
N GLY A 305 8.30 24.61 28.79
CA GLY A 305 6.85 24.90 28.74
C GLY A 305 6.15 24.68 27.43
N PHE A 306 6.74 23.92 26.50
CA PHE A 306 6.06 23.51 25.28
C PHE A 306 5.16 22.30 25.52
N THR A 307 4.00 22.33 24.91
CA THR A 307 3.06 21.21 24.89
C THR A 307 2.83 20.74 23.47
N ASP A 308 2.61 19.42 23.30
CA ASP A 308 2.14 18.85 22.04
C ASP A 308 0.68 19.26 21.75
N LEU A 309 0.13 18.81 20.62
CA LEU A 309 -1.27 19.04 20.22
C LEU A 309 -2.30 18.58 21.26
N LEU A 310 -1.90 17.68 22.17
CA LEU A 310 -2.73 17.13 23.23
C LEU A 310 -2.52 17.82 24.57
N GLY A 311 -1.64 18.86 24.64
CA GLY A 311 -1.33 19.58 25.84
C GLY A 311 -0.29 18.91 26.76
N HIS A 312 0.41 17.87 26.30
CA HIS A 312 1.46 17.23 27.09
C HIS A 312 2.78 18.01 27.00
N PRO A 313 3.54 18.13 28.12
CA PRO A 313 4.84 18.78 28.08
C PRO A 313 5.80 18.04 27.15
N VAL A 314 6.38 18.75 26.19
CA VAL A 314 7.45 18.23 25.32
C VAL A 314 8.79 18.50 25.98
N ALA A 315 9.64 17.47 26.10
CA ALA A 315 10.93 17.61 26.73
C ALA A 315 11.84 18.58 25.93
N PRO A 316 12.50 19.54 26.57
CA PRO A 316 13.31 20.56 25.88
C PRO A 316 14.53 20.01 25.12
N THR A 317 14.89 18.76 25.31
CA THR A 317 16.00 18.07 24.62
C THR A 317 15.81 17.93 23.11
N PHE A 318 14.58 18.04 22.60
CA PHE A 318 14.30 17.96 21.16
C PHE A 318 14.65 19.24 20.38
N LEU A 319 14.90 20.34 21.06
CA LEU A 319 15.10 21.63 20.44
C LEU A 319 16.56 22.05 20.36
N THR A 320 17.50 21.25 20.84
CA THR A 320 18.94 21.47 20.61
C THR A 320 19.33 21.00 19.19
N VAL A 321 18.59 21.41 18.18
CA VAL A 321 19.11 21.44 16.83
C VAL A 321 20.25 22.44 16.84
N ASN A 322 21.45 21.94 16.73
CA ASN A 322 22.60 22.81 16.48
C ASN A 322 22.28 23.49 15.14
N ALA A 323 21.86 24.76 15.21
CA ALA A 323 21.36 25.52 14.07
C ALA A 323 22.34 25.57 12.89
N ASN A 324 23.60 25.19 13.11
CA ASN A 324 24.62 25.08 12.08
C ASN A 324 24.59 23.75 11.30
N THR A 325 23.85 22.76 11.73
CA THR A 325 23.96 21.42 11.17
C THR A 325 22.65 20.86 10.59
N ALA A 326 21.48 21.33 11.00
CA ALA A 326 20.20 20.73 10.64
C ALA A 326 19.77 20.96 9.18
N THR A 327 20.21 22.03 8.55
CA THR A 327 19.84 22.38 7.17
C THR A 327 21.04 22.60 6.25
N GLY A 328 22.27 22.48 6.76
CA GLY A 328 23.46 22.98 6.04
C GLY A 328 23.45 24.50 5.79
N LEU A 329 22.43 25.20 6.27
CA LEU A 329 22.26 26.64 6.09
C LEU A 329 22.78 27.36 7.31
N ASN A 330 23.52 28.43 7.09
CA ASN A 330 23.95 29.32 8.18
C ASN A 330 22.71 29.97 8.82
N PRO A 331 22.51 29.89 10.17
CA PRO A 331 21.38 30.49 10.86
C PRO A 331 21.17 32.00 10.62
N SER A 332 22.21 32.68 10.21
CA SER A 332 22.15 34.11 9.86
C SER A 332 21.82 34.35 8.38
N SER A 333 21.64 33.28 7.55
CA SER A 333 21.34 33.45 6.14
C SER A 333 19.87 33.77 5.89
N ALA A 334 19.62 34.58 4.86
CA ALA A 334 18.24 34.85 4.41
C ALA A 334 17.50 33.60 4.01
N ALA A 335 18.19 32.57 3.48
CA ALA A 335 17.62 31.30 3.11
C ALA A 335 17.12 30.50 4.32
N TYR A 336 17.90 30.45 5.43
CA TYR A 336 17.48 29.81 6.67
C TYR A 336 16.22 30.47 7.27
N ASN A 337 16.21 31.80 7.33
CA ASN A 337 15.04 32.54 7.79
C ASN A 337 13.83 32.36 6.87
N SER A 338 14.03 32.18 5.57
CA SER A 338 12.96 31.89 4.61
C SER A 338 12.32 30.53 4.89
N VAL A 339 13.12 29.48 5.18
CA VAL A 339 12.64 28.14 5.56
C VAL A 339 11.82 28.21 6.84
N LEU A 340 12.34 28.82 7.89
CA LEU A 340 11.62 28.95 9.16
C LEU A 340 10.32 29.74 9.01
N ASN A 341 10.33 30.79 8.22
CA ASN A 341 9.13 31.57 7.93
C ASN A 341 8.09 30.77 7.12
N SER A 342 8.53 29.90 6.23
CA SER A 342 7.65 29.00 5.46
C SER A 342 6.97 27.99 6.38
N LEU A 343 7.72 27.30 7.19
CA LEU A 343 7.18 26.38 8.19
C LEU A 343 6.20 27.09 9.15
N ALA A 344 6.50 28.34 9.55
CA ALA A 344 5.61 29.15 10.37
C ALA A 344 4.30 29.51 9.67
N ARG A 345 4.34 29.75 8.36
CA ARG A 345 3.16 30.05 7.55
C ARG A 345 2.28 28.83 7.36
N GLU A 346 2.87 27.66 7.09
CA GLU A 346 2.12 26.42 6.90
C GLU A 346 1.11 26.15 8.02
N GLN A 347 1.52 26.40 9.24
CA GLN A 347 0.65 26.30 10.41
C GLN A 347 -0.53 27.26 10.43
N THR A 348 -0.39 28.40 9.78
CA THR A 348 -1.48 29.40 9.74
C THR A 348 -2.57 29.04 8.73
N TYR A 349 -2.28 28.17 7.77
CA TYR A 349 -3.22 27.78 6.72
C TYR A 349 -4.14 26.62 7.10
N GLY A 350 -3.80 25.87 8.16
CA GLY A 350 -4.60 24.78 8.68
C GLY A 350 -4.09 23.39 8.28
N PHE A 351 -4.75 22.36 8.80
CA PHE A 351 -4.30 20.97 8.73
C PHE A 351 -4.16 20.40 7.31
N TRP A 352 -5.06 20.77 6.39
CA TRP A 352 -5.03 20.33 4.99
C TRP A 352 -4.33 21.36 4.08
N SER A 353 -3.14 21.72 4.46
CA SER A 353 -2.31 22.66 3.69
C SER A 353 -0.83 22.29 3.75
N THR A 354 -0.08 22.74 2.75
CA THR A 354 1.37 22.55 2.63
C THR A 354 2.00 23.74 1.91
N GLU A 355 3.32 23.90 2.07
CA GLU A 355 4.14 24.81 1.26
C GLU A 355 5.18 24.01 0.47
N GLN A 356 4.80 23.44 -0.64
CA GLN A 356 5.66 22.57 -1.45
C GLN A 356 6.07 23.24 -2.77
N ALA A 357 7.37 23.40 -2.97
CA ALA A 357 7.91 24.09 -4.15
C ALA A 357 7.62 23.36 -5.47
N VAL A 358 7.66 22.04 -5.46
CA VAL A 358 7.43 21.18 -6.61
C VAL A 358 6.25 20.26 -6.29
N SER A 359 5.30 20.20 -7.22
CA SER A 359 4.15 19.29 -7.07
C SER A 359 4.57 17.86 -7.29
N ASN A 360 4.11 16.97 -6.42
CA ASN A 360 4.26 15.54 -6.63
C ASN A 360 3.33 15.09 -7.76
N VAL A 361 3.83 14.20 -8.60
CA VAL A 361 3.08 13.59 -9.70
C VAL A 361 3.30 12.10 -9.65
N ASP A 362 2.24 11.34 -9.82
CA ASP A 362 2.26 9.89 -9.92
C ASP A 362 1.39 9.48 -11.12
N ALA A 363 2.02 8.89 -12.13
CA ALA A 363 1.34 8.51 -13.37
C ALA A 363 1.69 7.08 -13.76
N GLY A 364 0.67 6.30 -14.13
CA GLY A 364 0.84 4.90 -14.50
C GLY A 364 -0.12 4.44 -15.58
N HIS A 365 0.33 3.47 -16.39
CA HIS A 365 -0.48 2.74 -17.33
C HIS A 365 -0.34 1.25 -17.06
N TYR A 366 -1.43 0.59 -16.78
CA TYR A 366 -1.51 -0.81 -16.34
C TYR A 366 -2.34 -1.61 -17.33
N GLN A 367 -1.88 -2.78 -17.72
CA GLN A 367 -2.59 -3.68 -18.62
C GLN A 367 -2.44 -5.11 -18.13
N THR A 368 -3.57 -5.82 -18.04
CA THR A 368 -3.60 -7.24 -17.67
C THR A 368 -4.48 -7.98 -18.67
N TYR A 369 -3.95 -9.03 -19.24
CA TYR A 369 -4.66 -9.91 -20.15
C TYR A 369 -4.69 -11.30 -19.55
N SER A 370 -5.87 -11.95 -19.50
CA SER A 370 -6.00 -13.28 -18.93
C SER A 370 -6.92 -14.17 -19.76
N ALA A 371 -6.67 -15.47 -19.68
CA ALA A 371 -7.53 -16.53 -20.19
C ALA A 371 -7.78 -17.56 -19.09
N ILE A 372 -9.03 -17.87 -18.79
CA ILE A 372 -9.43 -18.82 -17.76
C ILE A 372 -10.33 -19.87 -18.44
N ALA A 373 -9.89 -21.12 -18.46
CA ALA A 373 -10.67 -22.24 -18.97
C ALA A 373 -11.10 -23.16 -17.82
N ASN A 374 -12.37 -23.46 -17.74
CA ASN A 374 -12.96 -24.40 -16.78
C ASN A 374 -13.56 -25.59 -17.52
N LYS A 375 -13.32 -26.78 -17.01
CA LYS A 375 -13.94 -28.03 -17.53
C LYS A 375 -14.35 -28.89 -16.37
N ASN A 376 -15.64 -29.26 -16.36
CA ASN A 376 -16.21 -30.24 -15.47
C ASN A 376 -16.21 -31.63 -16.14
N PHE A 377 -15.70 -32.63 -15.42
CA PHE A 377 -15.65 -34.04 -15.82
C PHE A 377 -16.52 -34.91 -14.89
N GLY A 378 -17.56 -34.35 -14.30
CA GLY A 378 -18.39 -34.99 -13.28
C GLY A 378 -17.85 -34.68 -11.86
N ASP A 379 -17.25 -35.68 -11.23
CA ASP A 379 -16.69 -35.49 -9.85
C ASP A 379 -15.37 -34.70 -9.83
N ILE A 380 -14.87 -34.29 -11.00
CA ILE A 380 -13.60 -33.57 -11.15
C ILE A 380 -13.82 -32.28 -11.92
N ASP A 381 -13.37 -31.16 -11.36
CA ASP A 381 -13.29 -29.86 -11.99
C ASP A 381 -11.85 -29.49 -12.27
N ALA A 382 -11.53 -29.12 -13.49
CA ALA A 382 -10.23 -28.59 -13.88
C ALA A 382 -10.36 -27.13 -14.31
N LYS A 383 -9.50 -26.29 -13.74
CA LYS A 383 -9.38 -24.86 -14.10
C LYS A 383 -7.96 -24.59 -14.54
N TRP A 384 -7.79 -24.09 -15.74
CA TRP A 384 -6.51 -23.55 -16.19
C TRP A 384 -6.62 -22.05 -16.37
N MET A 385 -5.59 -21.33 -15.92
CA MET A 385 -5.46 -19.90 -16.10
C MET A 385 -4.09 -19.55 -16.65
N ALA A 386 -4.06 -18.58 -17.58
CA ALA A 386 -2.85 -17.90 -18.02
C ALA A 386 -3.08 -16.39 -18.00
N ALA A 387 -2.07 -15.62 -17.58
CA ALA A 387 -2.16 -14.18 -17.56
C ALA A 387 -0.83 -13.53 -17.94
N TYR A 388 -0.94 -12.38 -18.60
CA TYR A 388 0.15 -11.46 -18.88
C TYR A 388 -0.19 -10.09 -18.33
N ARG A 389 0.70 -9.51 -17.56
CA ARG A 389 0.54 -8.15 -17.03
C ARG A 389 1.75 -7.30 -17.41
N THR A 390 1.49 -6.07 -17.83
CA THR A 390 2.52 -5.07 -18.10
C THR A 390 2.10 -3.72 -17.54
N TRP A 391 3.06 -2.93 -17.12
CA TRP A 391 2.81 -1.56 -16.71
C TRP A 391 4.05 -0.68 -16.89
N ASN A 392 3.78 0.61 -17.05
CA ASN A 392 4.76 1.69 -16.99
C ASN A 392 4.28 2.65 -15.89
N SER A 393 5.19 3.09 -15.06
CA SER A 393 4.90 4.08 -14.04
C SER A 393 6.03 5.07 -13.93
N THR A 394 5.68 6.34 -13.81
CA THR A 394 6.61 7.45 -13.64
C THR A 394 6.06 8.42 -12.61
N GLY A 395 6.95 9.05 -11.89
CA GLY A 395 6.53 10.04 -10.92
C GLY A 395 7.65 10.95 -10.47
N THR A 396 7.25 12.06 -9.90
CA THR A 396 8.15 13.00 -9.25
C THR A 396 7.64 13.29 -7.86
N ALA A 397 8.52 13.20 -6.89
CA ALA A 397 8.19 13.49 -5.51
C ALA A 397 9.25 14.37 -4.87
N VAL A 398 8.82 15.26 -4.00
CA VAL A 398 9.70 16.03 -3.14
C VAL A 398 9.68 15.41 -1.76
N SER A 399 10.86 15.00 -1.30
CA SER A 399 10.99 14.53 0.07
C SER A 399 10.58 15.66 1.02
N ARG A 400 9.66 15.32 1.95
CA ARG A 400 9.36 16.11 3.13
C ARG A 400 8.46 17.34 2.97
N GLY A 401 7.65 17.50 1.90
CA GLY A 401 6.70 18.62 1.81
C GLY A 401 7.28 20.00 2.07
N GLN A 402 8.58 20.18 1.91
CA GLN A 402 9.30 21.37 2.33
C GLN A 402 9.30 22.44 1.23
N PRO A 403 9.40 23.74 1.61
CA PRO A 403 9.36 24.85 0.67
C PRO A 403 10.62 24.97 -0.21
N PHE A 404 11.59 24.10 -0.04
CA PHE A 404 12.81 24.07 -0.85
C PHE A 404 13.06 22.64 -1.33
N ALA A 405 13.36 22.52 -2.60
CA ALA A 405 13.70 21.27 -3.22
C ALA A 405 15.11 20.84 -2.78
N THR A 406 15.21 20.22 -1.60
CA THR A 406 16.48 19.61 -1.16
C THR A 406 16.63 18.20 -1.71
N ASN A 407 15.54 17.48 -1.87
CA ASN A 407 15.53 16.13 -2.42
C ASN A 407 14.33 15.99 -3.34
N ILE A 408 14.56 15.96 -4.64
CA ILE A 408 13.55 15.63 -5.65
C ILE A 408 13.84 14.21 -6.10
N TYR A 409 12.89 13.32 -5.90
CA TYR A 409 12.94 11.96 -6.44
C TYR A 409 12.16 11.92 -7.74
N THR A 410 12.79 11.44 -8.79
CA THR A 410 12.10 11.03 -10.01
C THR A 410 12.30 9.54 -10.15
N TYR A 411 11.22 8.80 -10.30
CA TYR A 411 11.25 7.38 -10.55
C TYR A 411 10.52 7.10 -11.85
N ASP A 412 11.08 6.20 -12.60
CA ASP A 412 10.52 5.71 -13.85
C ASP A 412 10.71 4.21 -13.87
N THR A 413 9.62 3.46 -14.03
CA THR A 413 9.66 2.02 -14.20
C THR A 413 9.04 1.68 -15.54
N PRO A 414 9.81 1.80 -16.62
CA PRO A 414 9.34 1.44 -17.94
C PRO A 414 9.29 -0.07 -18.10
N ASN A 415 8.28 -0.56 -18.81
CA ASN A 415 8.24 -1.92 -19.35
C ASN A 415 8.32 -3.07 -18.33
N TYR A 416 7.73 -2.91 -17.15
CA TYR A 416 7.49 -4.07 -16.29
C TYR A 416 6.62 -5.10 -17.02
N GLN A 417 6.96 -6.37 -16.88
CA GLN A 417 6.22 -7.49 -17.49
C GLN A 417 6.16 -8.66 -16.53
N SER A 418 5.01 -9.32 -16.45
CA SER A 418 4.89 -10.59 -15.75
C SER A 418 4.00 -11.57 -16.51
N TRP A 419 4.28 -12.86 -16.32
CA TRP A 419 3.53 -13.98 -16.84
C TRP A 419 3.17 -14.92 -15.70
N GLN A 420 1.94 -15.42 -15.73
CA GLN A 420 1.44 -16.42 -14.79
C GLN A 420 0.74 -17.54 -15.54
N SER A 421 0.89 -18.77 -15.06
CA SER A 421 0.05 -19.88 -15.45
C SER A 421 -0.24 -20.76 -14.24
N GLU A 422 -1.48 -21.18 -14.09
CA GLU A 422 -1.89 -22.06 -13.01
C GLU A 422 -2.89 -23.09 -13.52
N LEU A 423 -2.65 -24.37 -13.18
CA LEU A 423 -3.58 -25.45 -13.35
C LEU A 423 -4.06 -25.88 -11.96
N THR A 424 -5.36 -25.83 -11.72
CA THR A 424 -6.01 -26.32 -10.49
C THR A 424 -6.97 -27.43 -10.86
N VAL A 425 -6.93 -28.52 -10.12
CA VAL A 425 -7.87 -29.63 -10.26
C VAL A 425 -8.50 -29.88 -8.89
N ASN A 426 -9.83 -29.85 -8.87
CA ASN A 426 -10.65 -30.15 -7.70
C ASN A 426 -11.39 -31.46 -7.93
N GLY A 427 -11.62 -32.22 -6.85
CA GLY A 427 -12.43 -33.42 -6.96
C GLY A 427 -13.06 -33.81 -5.64
N SER A 428 -14.03 -34.73 -5.72
CA SER A 428 -14.59 -35.44 -4.58
C SER A 428 -14.45 -36.97 -4.76
N ALA A 429 -14.45 -37.69 -3.66
CA ALA A 429 -14.35 -39.15 -3.65
C ALA A 429 -14.93 -39.72 -2.34
N ILE A 430 -15.12 -41.06 -2.30
CA ILE A 430 -15.60 -41.80 -1.11
C ILE A 430 -16.96 -41.23 -0.65
N ASP A 431 -17.93 -41.18 -1.58
CA ASP A 431 -19.27 -40.62 -1.31
C ASP A 431 -19.22 -39.22 -0.70
N ASP A 432 -18.45 -38.31 -1.34
CA ASP A 432 -18.22 -36.92 -0.94
C ASP A 432 -17.52 -36.69 0.42
N LYS A 433 -17.09 -37.77 1.08
CA LYS A 433 -16.33 -37.64 2.33
C LYS A 433 -14.92 -37.09 2.15
N LEU A 434 -14.34 -37.26 0.97
CA LEU A 434 -13.02 -36.74 0.63
C LEU A 434 -13.15 -35.66 -0.45
N LYS A 435 -12.89 -34.40 -0.09
CA LYS A 435 -12.75 -33.28 -1.03
C LYS A 435 -11.26 -32.97 -1.18
N TRP A 436 -10.76 -32.85 -2.40
CA TRP A 436 -9.35 -32.58 -2.65
C TRP A 436 -9.13 -31.52 -3.74
N THR A 437 -8.02 -30.78 -3.60
CA THR A 437 -7.55 -29.76 -4.54
C THR A 437 -6.07 -30.01 -4.79
N THR A 438 -5.64 -30.01 -6.05
CA THR A 438 -4.22 -30.05 -6.41
C THR A 438 -3.94 -29.08 -7.55
N GLY A 439 -2.68 -28.65 -7.70
CA GLY A 439 -2.34 -27.78 -8.81
C GLY A 439 -0.86 -27.51 -8.99
N LEU A 440 -0.57 -26.90 -10.13
CA LEU A 440 0.75 -26.44 -10.55
C LEU A 440 0.68 -24.95 -10.83
N PHE A 441 1.68 -24.23 -10.37
CA PHE A 441 1.77 -22.79 -10.51
C PHE A 441 3.12 -22.38 -11.10
N TYR A 442 3.08 -21.47 -12.06
CA TYR A 442 4.24 -20.80 -12.64
C TYR A 442 4.02 -19.29 -12.67
N PHE A 443 5.03 -18.54 -12.28
CA PHE A 443 5.05 -17.09 -12.37
C PHE A 443 6.46 -16.62 -12.72
N THR A 444 6.55 -15.62 -13.58
CA THR A 444 7.81 -14.89 -13.83
C THR A 444 7.52 -13.42 -14.05
N GLU A 445 8.43 -12.58 -13.62
CA GLU A 445 8.39 -11.14 -13.86
C GLU A 445 9.77 -10.62 -14.21
N ARG A 446 9.77 -9.50 -14.94
CA ARG A 446 10.99 -8.78 -15.27
C ARG A 446 10.76 -7.30 -15.39
N SER A 447 11.79 -6.53 -15.05
CA SER A 447 11.94 -5.13 -15.37
C SER A 447 13.27 -4.98 -16.10
N PRO A 448 13.28 -4.87 -17.43
CA PRO A 448 14.52 -4.91 -18.23
C PRO A 448 15.35 -3.64 -18.09
N ASP A 449 14.71 -2.52 -17.76
CA ASP A 449 15.34 -1.22 -17.57
C ASP A 449 14.59 -0.52 -16.44
N ASP A 450 14.92 -0.86 -15.19
CA ASP A 450 14.42 -0.08 -14.09
C ASP A 450 14.99 1.31 -14.22
N GLY A 451 14.10 2.22 -14.55
CA GLY A 451 14.37 3.62 -14.62
C GLY A 451 14.99 4.09 -13.31
N GLY A 452 16.04 4.85 -13.41
CA GLY A 452 16.80 5.24 -12.26
C GLY A 452 16.01 6.12 -11.33
N MET A 453 16.26 5.98 -10.05
CA MET A 453 15.93 7.00 -9.07
C MET A 453 16.92 8.15 -9.29
N LEU A 454 16.43 9.29 -9.72
CA LEU A 454 17.21 10.52 -9.75
C LEU A 454 17.06 11.20 -8.39
N ASP A 455 18.03 11.04 -7.53
CA ASP A 455 18.07 11.73 -6.25
C ASP A 455 18.91 12.99 -6.40
N LEU A 456 18.25 14.15 -6.37
CA LEU A 456 18.92 15.43 -6.48
C LEU A 456 19.20 16.00 -5.10
N PHE A 457 20.39 15.77 -4.58
CA PHE A 457 20.83 16.43 -3.35
C PHE A 457 21.43 17.82 -3.66
N SER A 458 20.80 18.87 -3.17
CA SER A 458 21.41 20.19 -3.13
C SER A 458 22.16 20.35 -1.80
N THR A 459 23.45 20.11 -1.78
CA THR A 459 24.28 20.47 -0.63
C THR A 459 24.60 21.97 -0.69
N ASN A 460 23.78 22.78 -0.06
CA ASN A 460 24.15 24.16 0.26
C ASN A 460 25.19 24.17 1.38
N ALA A 461 26.45 23.95 1.03
CA ALA A 461 27.53 24.24 1.94
C ALA A 461 27.60 25.76 2.17
N GLY A 462 27.01 26.21 3.22
CA GLY A 462 27.07 27.50 3.91
C GLY A 462 27.87 28.67 3.33
N SER A 463 27.49 29.20 2.18
CA SER A 463 28.02 30.48 1.71
C SER A 463 26.97 31.23 0.89
N ALA A 464 27.02 32.53 0.99
CA ALA A 464 26.08 33.49 0.45
C ALA A 464 25.72 33.24 -1.04
N PRO A 465 24.51 33.61 -1.50
CA PRO A 465 23.95 33.24 -2.81
C PRO A 465 24.75 33.68 -4.06
N SER A 466 25.79 34.43 -3.91
CA SER A 466 26.51 35.03 -5.04
C SER A 466 27.84 34.37 -5.41
N SER A 467 28.33 33.39 -4.68
CA SER A 467 29.68 32.83 -4.95
C SER A 467 29.86 31.34 -4.65
N ALA A 468 28.88 30.61 -4.14
CA ALA A 468 29.02 29.21 -3.84
C ALA A 468 28.68 28.36 -5.07
N LYS A 469 29.62 27.53 -5.51
CA LYS A 469 29.36 26.43 -6.43
C LYS A 469 28.44 25.45 -5.73
N GLN A 470 27.17 25.47 -6.03
CA GLN A 470 26.24 24.39 -5.66
C GLN A 470 26.69 23.13 -6.39
N ILE A 471 27.03 22.11 -5.65
CA ILE A 471 27.26 20.78 -6.20
C ILE A 471 25.90 20.07 -6.12
N THR A 472 25.29 19.79 -7.24
CA THR A 472 24.14 18.91 -7.33
C THR A 472 24.66 17.50 -7.49
N VAL A 473 24.37 16.64 -6.52
CA VAL A 473 24.67 15.21 -6.62
C VAL A 473 23.43 14.58 -7.22
N THR A 474 23.59 13.88 -8.30
CA THR A 474 22.55 13.11 -8.96
C THR A 474 22.90 11.65 -8.84
N ASP A 475 22.21 10.93 -8.00
CA ASP A 475 22.35 9.48 -7.92
C ASP A 475 21.43 8.84 -8.96
N TRP A 476 22.00 8.02 -9.80
CA TRP A 476 21.26 7.24 -10.78
C TRP A 476 21.52 5.76 -10.53
N SER A 477 20.48 5.02 -10.15
CA SER A 477 20.52 3.57 -10.15
C SER A 477 19.76 3.04 -11.36
N LYS A 478 20.41 2.26 -12.19
CA LYS A 478 19.78 1.54 -13.29
C LYS A 478 19.91 0.05 -13.01
N ASN A 479 18.80 -0.58 -12.68
CA ASN A 479 18.76 -1.98 -12.31
C ASN A 479 17.96 -2.77 -13.34
N SER A 480 18.39 -3.98 -13.63
CA SER A 480 17.60 -4.95 -14.39
C SER A 480 17.30 -6.14 -13.48
N GLU A 481 16.04 -6.47 -13.33
CA GLU A 481 15.60 -7.49 -12.40
C GLU A 481 14.73 -8.55 -13.08
N ARG A 482 14.87 -9.80 -12.65
CA ARG A 482 14.04 -10.93 -13.07
C ARG A 482 13.81 -11.89 -11.92
N ASN A 483 12.55 -12.23 -11.68
CA ASN A 483 12.14 -13.19 -10.69
C ASN A 483 11.31 -14.30 -11.34
N SER A 484 11.45 -15.54 -10.88
CA SER A 484 10.64 -16.67 -11.32
C SER A 484 10.23 -17.52 -10.13
N SER A 485 9.04 -18.10 -10.19
CA SER A 485 8.48 -18.95 -9.14
C SER A 485 7.76 -20.16 -9.73
N TYR A 486 8.05 -21.33 -9.21
CA TYR A 486 7.44 -22.60 -9.57
C TYR A 486 6.88 -23.26 -8.32
N ALA A 487 5.68 -23.80 -8.39
CA ALA A 487 5.15 -24.53 -7.25
C ALA A 487 4.22 -25.66 -7.65
N ALA A 488 4.16 -26.70 -6.79
CA ALA A 488 3.15 -27.74 -6.80
C ALA A 488 2.50 -27.81 -5.41
N TYR A 489 1.17 -28.01 -5.39
CA TYR A 489 0.42 -28.07 -4.15
C TYR A 489 -0.69 -29.10 -4.18
N ALA A 490 -1.05 -29.59 -3.01
CA ALA A 490 -2.20 -30.44 -2.80
C ALA A 490 -2.79 -30.20 -1.41
N GLN A 491 -4.12 -30.27 -1.32
CA GLN A 491 -4.87 -30.20 -0.07
C GLN A 491 -6.05 -31.15 -0.13
N ALA A 492 -6.35 -31.81 0.98
CA ALA A 492 -7.50 -32.69 1.10
C ALA A 492 -8.23 -32.43 2.41
N THR A 493 -9.56 -32.46 2.35
CA THR A 493 -10.45 -32.41 3.51
C THR A 493 -11.21 -33.75 3.58
N TYR A 494 -11.12 -34.44 4.69
CA TYR A 494 -11.76 -35.73 4.93
C TYR A 494 -12.75 -35.64 6.09
N SER A 495 -14.01 -36.00 5.85
CA SER A 495 -15.05 -36.10 6.88
C SER A 495 -14.89 -37.41 7.64
N ILE A 496 -14.31 -37.33 8.85
CA ILE A 496 -14.12 -38.47 9.75
C ILE A 496 -15.47 -38.94 10.28
N TRP A 497 -16.29 -37.95 10.66
CA TRP A 497 -17.70 -38.12 11.03
C TRP A 497 -18.53 -37.10 10.29
N PRO A 498 -19.86 -37.23 10.24
CA PRO A 498 -20.70 -36.28 9.52
C PRO A 498 -20.50 -34.80 9.89
N ASP A 499 -20.13 -34.57 11.16
CA ASP A 499 -19.96 -33.27 11.81
C ASP A 499 -18.48 -32.91 12.08
N THR A 500 -17.53 -33.76 11.67
CA THR A 500 -16.10 -33.54 11.98
C THR A 500 -15.24 -33.77 10.75
N ARG A 501 -14.45 -32.76 10.41
CA ARG A 501 -13.58 -32.77 9.21
C ARG A 501 -12.14 -32.49 9.61
N ILE A 502 -11.20 -33.16 8.94
CA ILE A 502 -9.78 -32.87 8.99
C ILE A 502 -9.29 -32.41 7.63
N THR A 503 -8.56 -31.31 7.60
CA THR A 503 -7.94 -30.80 6.37
C THR A 503 -6.42 -30.85 6.50
N ALA A 504 -5.76 -31.41 5.48
CA ALA A 504 -4.30 -31.41 5.38
C ALA A 504 -3.88 -30.94 3.99
N GLY A 505 -2.89 -30.04 3.94
CA GLY A 505 -2.38 -29.50 2.69
C GLY A 505 -0.88 -29.25 2.74
N VAL A 506 -0.23 -29.33 1.58
CA VAL A 506 1.19 -29.05 1.39
C VAL A 506 1.40 -28.32 0.06
N ARG A 507 2.36 -27.39 0.04
CA ARG A 507 2.89 -26.79 -1.17
C ARG A 507 4.41 -26.75 -1.09
N TYR A 508 5.07 -27.03 -2.20
CA TYR A 508 6.49 -26.81 -2.37
C TYR A 508 6.70 -25.69 -3.40
N THR A 509 7.41 -24.63 -2.99
CA THR A 509 7.70 -23.49 -3.85
C THR A 509 9.20 -23.39 -4.06
N TYR A 510 9.61 -23.11 -5.31
CA TYR A 510 10.98 -22.81 -5.72
C TYR A 510 11.00 -21.44 -6.40
N ASP A 511 11.81 -20.52 -5.87
CA ASP A 511 11.95 -19.14 -6.36
C ASP A 511 13.37 -18.87 -6.83
N GLU A 512 13.49 -18.19 -7.97
CA GLU A 512 14.75 -17.66 -8.52
C GLU A 512 14.69 -16.13 -8.54
N ARG A 513 15.78 -15.50 -8.14
CA ARG A 513 15.97 -14.05 -8.11
C ARG A 513 17.23 -13.70 -8.89
N PHE A 514 17.14 -12.71 -9.75
CA PHE A 514 18.26 -12.13 -10.47
C PHE A 514 18.15 -10.61 -10.46
N ALA A 515 19.25 -9.93 -10.17
CA ALA A 515 19.39 -8.49 -10.35
C ALA A 515 20.76 -8.16 -10.93
N SER A 516 20.78 -7.26 -11.90
CA SER A 516 21.97 -6.56 -12.36
C SER A 516 21.89 -5.12 -11.87
N ILE A 517 22.78 -4.75 -10.96
CA ILE A 517 22.75 -3.47 -10.25
C ILE A 517 23.80 -2.56 -10.87
N HIS A 518 23.39 -1.37 -11.29
CA HIS A 518 24.25 -0.28 -11.70
C HIS A 518 23.95 0.93 -10.83
N SER A 519 24.92 1.37 -10.05
CA SER A 519 24.78 2.58 -9.23
C SER A 519 25.85 3.59 -9.64
N GLN A 520 25.40 4.73 -10.14
CA GLN A 520 26.27 5.81 -10.58
C GLN A 520 25.87 7.10 -9.89
N THR A 521 26.82 7.84 -9.37
CA THR A 521 26.58 9.21 -8.92
C THR A 521 27.22 10.19 -9.89
N ILE A 522 26.39 11.08 -10.40
CA ILE A 522 26.80 12.12 -11.34
C ILE A 522 26.97 13.42 -10.55
N LEU A 523 28.21 13.91 -10.46
CA LEU A 523 28.50 15.20 -9.84
C LEU A 523 28.44 16.30 -10.88
N THR A 524 27.52 17.24 -10.72
CA THR A 524 27.41 18.42 -11.62
C THR A 524 27.70 19.70 -10.88
N PRO A 525 28.55 20.60 -11.39
CA PRO A 525 28.56 21.98 -10.91
C PRO A 525 27.34 22.68 -11.47
N ALA A 526 26.42 23.01 -10.59
CA ALA A 526 25.26 23.81 -10.96
C ALA A 526 25.53 25.29 -10.71
N THR A 527 25.33 26.11 -11.72
CA THR A 527 24.70 27.39 -11.48
C THR A 527 23.22 27.09 -11.27
N ALA A 528 22.66 27.46 -10.12
CA ALA A 528 21.30 27.06 -9.71
C ALA A 528 20.23 27.30 -10.80
N THR A 529 20.41 28.30 -11.64
CA THR A 529 19.48 28.67 -12.69
C THR A 529 19.49 27.70 -13.88
N THR A 530 20.64 27.13 -14.24
CA THR A 530 20.75 26.25 -15.43
C THR A 530 20.21 24.86 -15.17
N ASN A 531 20.42 24.32 -13.98
CA ASN A 531 19.98 22.97 -13.65
C ASN A 531 18.48 22.90 -13.39
N ASN A 532 17.89 23.90 -12.71
CA ASN A 532 16.45 23.97 -12.54
C ASN A 532 15.70 24.00 -13.90
N THR A 533 16.27 24.68 -14.89
CA THR A 533 15.68 24.72 -16.24
C THR A 533 15.84 23.40 -17.00
N LEU A 534 16.95 22.69 -16.82
CA LEU A 534 17.19 21.39 -17.44
C LEU A 534 16.36 20.27 -16.80
N ILE A 535 16.26 20.28 -15.47
CA ILE A 535 15.46 19.33 -14.71
C ILE A 535 13.96 19.51 -15.02
N ALA A 536 13.48 20.75 -15.05
CA ALA A 536 12.09 21.06 -15.44
C ALA A 536 11.78 20.65 -16.89
N ALA A 537 12.82 20.52 -17.74
CA ALA A 537 12.70 20.08 -19.13
C ALA A 537 12.95 18.57 -19.32
N GLY A 538 13.15 17.79 -18.25
CA GLY A 538 13.47 16.35 -18.33
C GLY A 538 14.81 16.04 -19.01
N LYS A 539 15.73 17.00 -19.03
CA LYS A 539 17.04 16.84 -19.67
C LYS A 539 18.13 16.58 -18.64
N PRO A 540 19.13 15.77 -18.95
CA PRO A 540 20.28 15.56 -18.08
C PRO A 540 21.03 16.87 -17.84
N ALA A 541 21.52 17.07 -16.62
CA ALA A 541 22.29 18.22 -16.24
C ALA A 541 23.59 18.31 -17.06
N VAL A 542 24.07 19.52 -17.34
CA VAL A 542 25.27 19.75 -18.15
C VAL A 542 26.52 19.64 -17.26
N PHE A 543 27.47 18.84 -17.69
CA PHE A 543 28.73 18.55 -16.99
C PHE A 543 29.76 19.67 -17.14
N SER A 544 30.57 19.89 -16.10
CA SER A 544 31.75 20.78 -16.16
C SER A 544 33.04 19.97 -16.20
N SER A 545 33.95 20.42 -17.04
CA SER A 545 35.31 19.89 -17.10
C SER A 545 36.25 20.34 -15.97
N THR A 546 35.73 21.07 -14.99
CA THR A 546 36.52 21.61 -13.87
C THR A 546 36.63 20.57 -12.76
N PRO A 547 37.81 20.28 -12.20
CA PRO A 547 37.96 19.30 -11.11
C PRO A 547 37.26 19.78 -9.83
N TYR A 548 36.63 18.80 -9.11
CA TYR A 548 36.05 19.01 -7.81
C TYR A 548 36.91 18.41 -6.73
N VAL A 549 36.85 19.02 -5.57
CA VAL A 549 37.40 18.42 -4.36
C VAL A 549 36.27 18.27 -3.36
N ILE A 550 35.90 17.02 -3.02
CA ILE A 550 34.97 16.71 -1.96
C ILE A 550 35.76 16.02 -0.85
N ASN A 551 35.76 16.57 0.33
CA ASN A 551 36.47 16.03 1.49
C ASN A 551 37.97 15.70 1.22
N GLY A 552 38.63 16.54 0.42
CA GLY A 552 40.06 16.37 0.07
C GLY A 552 40.36 15.42 -1.07
N ILE A 553 39.36 14.79 -1.68
CA ILE A 553 39.50 13.94 -2.86
C ILE A 553 39.19 14.76 -4.11
N SER A 554 40.14 14.81 -5.06
CA SER A 554 39.96 15.50 -6.33
C SER A 554 39.30 14.60 -7.36
N TYR A 555 38.17 15.00 -7.87
CA TYR A 555 37.41 14.33 -8.93
C TYR A 555 37.58 15.14 -10.23
N ALA A 556 38.71 15.00 -10.86
CA ALA A 556 39.07 15.74 -12.09
C ALA A 556 38.45 15.07 -13.30
N GLY A 557 37.53 15.76 -13.98
CA GLY A 557 37.06 15.35 -15.31
C GLY A 557 36.25 14.06 -15.38
N GLN A 558 35.76 13.53 -14.27
CA GLN A 558 34.90 12.34 -14.24
C GLN A 558 33.43 12.75 -14.21
N SER A 559 32.67 12.27 -15.16
CA SER A 559 31.22 12.47 -15.25
C SER A 559 30.43 11.42 -14.46
N ASP A 560 31.00 10.23 -14.28
CA ASP A 560 30.35 9.06 -13.67
C ASP A 560 31.23 8.48 -12.58
N LEU A 561 30.76 8.45 -11.34
CA LEU A 561 31.48 7.84 -10.24
C LEU A 561 30.78 6.54 -9.83
N CYS A 562 31.55 5.45 -9.79
CA CYS A 562 31.10 4.21 -9.19
C CYS A 562 31.12 4.32 -7.66
N PHE A 563 30.05 3.95 -7.01
CA PHE A 563 29.92 3.88 -5.55
C PHE A 563 29.75 2.47 -5.03
N LEU A 564 29.63 1.47 -5.89
CA LEU A 564 29.58 0.09 -5.42
C LEU A 564 30.88 -0.25 -4.69
N THR A 565 30.75 -0.83 -3.51
CA THR A 565 31.87 -1.22 -2.66
C THR A 565 31.94 -2.75 -2.52
N ASP A 566 33.16 -3.27 -2.32
CA ASP A 566 33.37 -4.65 -1.90
C ASP A 566 32.91 -4.87 -0.44
N ALA A 567 33.00 -6.10 0.05
CA ALA A 567 32.64 -6.46 1.42
C ALA A 567 33.44 -5.70 2.51
N ASN A 568 34.56 -5.07 2.16
CA ASN A 568 35.40 -4.29 3.08
C ASN A 568 35.13 -2.77 2.99
N GLY A 569 34.23 -2.35 2.10
CA GLY A 569 33.93 -0.95 1.86
C GLY A 569 34.85 -0.23 0.88
N HIS A 570 35.68 -0.98 0.11
CA HIS A 570 36.51 -0.39 -0.95
C HIS A 570 35.67 -0.21 -2.21
N ILE A 571 35.76 0.96 -2.82
CA ILE A 571 35.05 1.27 -4.06
C ILE A 571 35.54 0.32 -5.18
N LEU A 572 34.62 -0.28 -5.92
CA LEU A 572 34.92 -1.11 -7.07
C LEU A 572 35.57 -0.30 -8.20
N PRO A 573 36.31 -0.95 -9.12
CA PRO A 573 36.89 -0.25 -10.28
C PRO A 573 35.83 0.56 -11.06
N GLN A 574 36.21 1.76 -11.47
CA GLN A 574 35.29 2.67 -12.19
C GLN A 574 34.82 2.10 -13.53
N THR A 575 35.61 1.22 -14.15
CA THR A 575 35.19 0.47 -15.34
C THR A 575 34.36 -0.75 -14.93
N GLY A 576 33.08 -0.75 -15.31
CA GLY A 576 32.20 -1.87 -15.02
C GLY A 576 31.60 -1.80 -13.62
N CYS A 577 31.11 -0.62 -13.24
CA CYS A 577 30.38 -0.40 -11.99
C CYS A 577 29.03 -1.12 -12.01
N ALA A 578 29.08 -2.44 -12.00
CA ALA A 578 27.89 -3.30 -12.01
C ALA A 578 28.12 -4.52 -11.12
N ALA A 579 27.04 -5.03 -10.54
CA ALA A 579 27.03 -6.30 -9.82
C ALA A 579 25.85 -7.15 -10.26
N ASP A 580 26.15 -8.34 -10.79
CA ASP A 580 25.16 -9.34 -11.14
C ASP A 580 24.99 -10.33 -9.98
N ILE A 581 23.75 -10.48 -9.52
CA ILE A 581 23.43 -11.33 -8.38
C ILE A 581 22.33 -12.30 -8.79
N SER A 582 22.56 -13.57 -8.49
CA SER A 582 21.57 -14.62 -8.65
C SER A 582 21.42 -15.42 -7.36
N LYS A 583 20.19 -15.64 -6.92
CA LYS A 583 19.86 -16.44 -5.75
C LYS A 583 18.65 -17.30 -6.02
N SER A 584 18.62 -18.48 -5.39
CA SER A 584 17.44 -19.34 -5.39
C SER A 584 17.04 -19.69 -3.97
N TYR A 585 15.73 -19.78 -3.74
CA TYR A 585 15.14 -20.13 -2.47
C TYR A 585 14.08 -21.21 -2.67
N HIS A 586 13.89 -22.09 -1.72
CA HIS A 586 12.85 -23.12 -1.78
C HIS A 586 12.33 -23.42 -0.39
N LYS A 587 11.00 -23.56 -0.27
CA LYS A 587 10.35 -23.86 1.00
C LYS A 587 9.09 -24.70 0.82
N PRO A 588 8.90 -25.72 1.66
CA PRO A 588 7.57 -26.32 1.87
C PRO A 588 6.73 -25.43 2.78
N THR A 589 5.45 -25.30 2.45
CA THR A 589 4.43 -24.73 3.34
C THR A 589 3.31 -25.74 3.52
N TYR A 590 2.61 -25.68 4.66
CA TYR A 590 1.60 -26.65 5.04
C TYR A 590 0.43 -26.01 5.77
N THR A 591 -0.70 -26.73 5.73
CA THR A 591 -1.90 -26.44 6.51
C THR A 591 -2.42 -27.74 7.12
N LEU A 592 -2.76 -27.70 8.39
CA LEU A 592 -3.49 -28.74 9.10
C LEU A 592 -4.65 -28.06 9.84
N ALA A 593 -5.88 -28.54 9.60
CA ALA A 593 -7.06 -28.01 10.28
C ALA A 593 -7.94 -29.17 10.77
N LEU A 594 -8.60 -28.93 11.88
CA LEU A 594 -9.68 -29.74 12.42
C LEU A 594 -10.87 -28.84 12.67
N ASP A 595 -12.01 -29.17 12.12
CA ASP A 595 -13.26 -28.47 12.35
C ASP A 595 -14.37 -29.42 12.74
N HIS A 596 -15.29 -28.93 13.59
CA HIS A 596 -16.37 -29.69 14.15
C HIS A 596 -17.63 -28.84 14.29
N ASP A 597 -18.74 -29.34 13.77
CA ASP A 597 -20.04 -28.72 13.92
C ASP A 597 -20.65 -29.15 15.25
N LEU A 598 -20.66 -28.22 16.23
CA LEU A 598 -21.18 -28.47 17.59
C LEU A 598 -22.70 -28.69 17.59
N TRP A 599 -23.39 -27.93 16.75
CA TRP A 599 -24.82 -28.01 16.46
C TRP A 599 -25.10 -27.27 15.15
N GLU A 600 -26.32 -27.39 14.66
CA GLU A 600 -26.73 -26.73 13.42
C GLU A 600 -26.40 -25.22 13.44
N GLY A 601 -25.69 -24.75 12.44
CA GLY A 601 -25.25 -23.35 12.30
C GLY A 601 -24.05 -22.94 13.16
N THR A 602 -23.38 -23.87 13.89
CA THR A 602 -22.21 -23.53 14.71
C THR A 602 -21.05 -24.47 14.50
N MET A 603 -19.97 -23.97 13.95
CA MET A 603 -18.70 -24.65 13.74
C MET A 603 -17.62 -24.11 14.68
N VAL A 604 -16.84 -24.99 15.27
CA VAL A 604 -15.57 -24.66 15.95
C VAL A 604 -14.41 -25.27 15.19
N TYR A 605 -13.26 -24.61 15.20
CA TYR A 605 -12.10 -25.09 14.45
C TYR A 605 -10.77 -24.78 15.15
N ALA A 606 -9.77 -25.56 14.80
CA ALA A 606 -8.38 -25.31 15.13
C ALA A 606 -7.52 -25.51 13.87
N THR A 607 -6.61 -24.57 13.60
CA THR A 607 -5.72 -24.63 12.44
C THR A 607 -4.27 -24.39 12.83
N MET A 608 -3.38 -25.07 12.12
CA MET A 608 -1.93 -24.83 12.12
C MET A 608 -1.51 -24.60 10.66
N ARG A 609 -0.94 -23.44 10.39
CA ARG A 609 -0.57 -23.02 9.04
C ARG A 609 0.84 -22.49 9.00
N SER A 610 1.50 -22.65 7.86
CA SER A 610 2.76 -21.99 7.58
C SER A 610 2.67 -21.09 6.36
N GLY A 611 3.46 -20.02 6.38
CA GLY A 611 3.65 -19.10 5.26
C GLY A 611 5.13 -18.81 5.07
N TYR A 612 5.44 -18.31 3.89
CA TYR A 612 6.79 -18.03 3.49
C TYR A 612 6.80 -16.85 2.54
N ARG A 613 7.77 -15.95 2.72
CA ARG A 613 8.10 -14.88 1.79
C ARG A 613 9.53 -15.09 1.30
N SER A 614 9.75 -15.03 -0.01
CA SER A 614 11.07 -15.25 -0.61
C SER A 614 12.10 -14.26 -0.10
N GLY A 615 13.36 -14.67 -0.07
CA GLY A 615 14.46 -13.74 0.08
C GLY A 615 14.52 -12.77 -1.10
N GLY A 616 15.24 -11.67 -0.93
CA GLY A 616 15.36 -10.59 -1.90
C GLY A 616 16.78 -10.11 -2.11
N ILE A 617 16.93 -9.15 -3.02
CA ILE A 617 18.20 -8.51 -3.37
C ILE A 617 18.05 -7.01 -3.08
N ASN A 618 18.93 -6.45 -2.24
CA ASN A 618 19.00 -5.02 -1.92
C ASN A 618 19.58 -4.22 -3.07
N THR A 619 18.75 -3.85 -4.04
CA THR A 619 19.21 -3.13 -5.24
C THR A 619 19.63 -1.69 -4.97
N GLN A 620 19.28 -1.15 -3.81
CA GLN A 620 19.68 0.19 -3.36
C GLN A 620 20.96 0.17 -2.51
N SER A 621 21.46 -1.01 -2.13
CA SER A 621 22.70 -1.10 -1.37
C SER A 621 23.90 -0.86 -2.26
N ILE A 622 24.83 -0.04 -1.80
CA ILE A 622 26.11 0.15 -2.48
C ILE A 622 27.17 -0.87 -2.04
N ASN A 623 26.92 -1.69 -1.03
CA ASN A 623 27.85 -2.72 -0.56
C ASN A 623 27.40 -4.11 -1.02
N ILE A 624 28.25 -4.78 -1.83
CA ILE A 624 27.93 -6.10 -2.39
C ILE A 624 27.73 -7.20 -1.32
N ALA A 625 28.27 -7.03 -0.11
CA ALA A 625 28.05 -7.98 0.99
C ALA A 625 26.65 -7.88 1.61
N ALA A 626 25.98 -6.74 1.46
CA ALA A 626 24.65 -6.49 2.00
C ALA A 626 23.51 -6.66 0.96
N LEU A 627 23.84 -7.21 -0.21
CA LEU A 627 22.93 -7.26 -1.35
C LEU A 627 21.81 -8.29 -1.19
N THR A 628 21.85 -9.23 -0.26
CA THR A 628 20.82 -10.28 -0.17
C THR A 628 20.25 -10.44 1.23
N ALA A 629 18.93 -10.61 1.30
CA ALA A 629 18.23 -11.00 2.50
C ALA A 629 17.68 -12.45 2.38
N LEU A 630 17.62 -13.15 3.50
CA LEU A 630 17.07 -14.51 3.59
C LEU A 630 15.54 -14.50 3.50
N PRO A 631 14.92 -15.64 3.14
CA PRO A 631 13.49 -15.81 3.24
C PRO A 631 12.99 -15.60 4.68
N GLU A 632 11.78 -15.07 4.79
CA GLU A 632 11.07 -15.00 6.07
C GLU A 632 10.03 -16.12 6.14
N GLU A 633 9.84 -16.68 7.32
CA GLU A 633 8.94 -17.80 7.57
C GLU A 633 7.99 -17.49 8.72
N VAL A 634 6.76 -17.94 8.59
CA VAL A 634 5.75 -17.83 9.65
C VAL A 634 5.12 -19.17 9.95
N GLN A 635 4.80 -19.37 11.23
CA GLN A 635 3.99 -20.45 11.72
C GLN A 635 2.85 -19.87 12.55
N ASP A 636 1.62 -20.20 12.18
CA ASP A 636 0.40 -19.67 12.77
C ASP A 636 -0.44 -20.79 13.38
N TYR A 637 -0.96 -20.53 14.57
CA TYR A 637 -1.90 -21.38 15.28
C TYR A 637 -3.15 -20.56 15.54
N GLU A 638 -4.31 -21.05 15.11
CA GLU A 638 -5.57 -20.36 15.25
C GLU A 638 -6.63 -21.32 15.78
N ILE A 639 -7.44 -20.85 16.72
CA ILE A 639 -8.69 -21.48 17.12
C ILE A 639 -9.82 -20.48 16.92
N GLY A 640 -10.97 -20.97 16.46
CA GLY A 640 -12.09 -20.08 16.20
C GLY A 640 -13.44 -20.78 16.30
N ALA A 641 -14.46 -19.94 16.27
CA ALA A 641 -15.87 -20.35 16.20
C ALA A 641 -16.61 -19.48 15.21
N LYS A 642 -17.49 -20.09 14.44
CA LYS A 642 -18.42 -19.43 13.53
C LYS A 642 -19.82 -19.91 13.81
N SER A 643 -20.75 -19.00 14.04
CA SER A 643 -22.09 -19.36 14.49
C SER A 643 -23.17 -18.48 13.92
N ASP A 644 -24.18 -19.09 13.36
CA ASP A 644 -25.47 -18.51 13.01
C ASP A 644 -26.53 -19.05 13.96
N PHE A 645 -27.12 -18.17 14.78
CA PHE A 645 -28.09 -18.57 15.79
C PHE A 645 -29.19 -17.51 16.00
N SER A 646 -30.22 -17.89 16.72
CA SER A 646 -31.28 -16.94 17.12
C SER A 646 -31.17 -16.61 18.61
N LEU A 647 -31.01 -15.34 18.94
CA LEU A 647 -31.00 -14.83 20.30
C LEU A 647 -32.34 -14.16 20.62
N ILE A 648 -33.22 -14.83 21.39
CA ILE A 648 -34.57 -14.31 21.76
C ILE A 648 -35.36 -13.91 20.48
N GLY A 649 -35.28 -14.73 19.43
CA GLY A 649 -35.95 -14.47 18.15
C GLY A 649 -35.19 -13.56 17.16
N MET A 650 -34.11 -12.94 17.59
CA MET A 650 -33.26 -12.09 16.74
C MET A 650 -32.21 -12.95 16.04
N PRO A 651 -32.13 -12.96 14.71
CA PRO A 651 -31.03 -13.59 13.97
C PRO A 651 -29.68 -12.94 14.31
N VAL A 652 -28.70 -13.77 14.63
CA VAL A 652 -27.33 -13.34 14.94
C VAL A 652 -26.32 -14.23 14.24
N ARG A 653 -25.37 -13.63 13.55
CA ARG A 653 -24.12 -14.26 13.11
C ARG A 653 -22.98 -13.76 13.97
N ALA A 654 -22.17 -14.65 14.52
CA ALA A 654 -21.04 -14.26 15.35
C ALA A 654 -19.83 -15.15 15.01
N ASN A 655 -18.72 -14.53 14.66
CA ASN A 655 -17.45 -15.18 14.33
C ASN A 655 -16.37 -14.69 15.29
N LEU A 656 -15.53 -15.61 15.80
CA LEU A 656 -14.39 -15.31 16.67
C LEU A 656 -13.18 -16.13 16.22
N ALA A 657 -12.02 -15.49 16.13
CA ALA A 657 -10.75 -16.16 15.94
C ALA A 657 -9.71 -15.66 16.96
N LEU A 658 -8.99 -16.58 17.57
CA LEU A 658 -7.84 -16.30 18.45
C LEU A 658 -6.61 -16.93 17.80
N TYR A 659 -5.52 -16.17 17.66
CA TYR A 659 -4.35 -16.66 16.96
C TYR A 659 -3.03 -16.28 17.62
N GLN A 660 -2.02 -17.08 17.33
CA GLN A 660 -0.62 -16.84 17.63
C GLN A 660 0.23 -17.09 16.40
N THR A 661 0.97 -16.09 15.94
CA THR A 661 1.91 -16.21 14.84
C THR A 661 3.34 -16.07 15.34
N ALA A 662 4.19 -17.05 15.04
CA ALA A 662 5.64 -17.02 15.27
C ALA A 662 6.36 -16.71 13.97
N TYR A 663 7.22 -15.70 13.98
CA TYR A 663 8.08 -15.31 12.88
C TYR A 663 9.51 -15.76 13.06
N HIS A 664 10.11 -16.19 11.94
CA HIS A 664 11.54 -16.44 11.83
C HIS A 664 12.10 -15.64 10.66
N ASP A 665 13.24 -15.01 10.88
CA ASP A 665 13.99 -14.26 9.86
C ASP A 665 13.16 -13.16 9.15
N ILE A 666 12.32 -12.46 9.94
CA ILE A 666 11.48 -11.37 9.42
C ILE A 666 12.33 -10.32 8.69
N GLN A 667 11.92 -9.96 7.48
CA GLN A 667 12.62 -8.96 6.68
C GLN A 667 12.26 -7.56 7.15
N VAL A 668 13.26 -6.79 7.55
CA VAL A 668 13.12 -5.42 8.06
C VAL A 668 14.07 -4.50 7.32
N GLN A 669 13.57 -3.39 6.80
CA GLN A 669 14.41 -2.36 6.19
C GLN A 669 14.96 -1.43 7.28
N GLU A 670 16.26 -1.22 7.24
CA GLU A 670 16.98 -0.32 8.12
C GLU A 670 17.78 0.71 7.32
N MET A 671 17.83 1.92 7.83
CA MET A 671 18.67 2.97 7.29
C MET A 671 20.03 2.93 7.97
N VAL A 672 21.05 2.49 7.26
CA VAL A 672 22.39 2.23 7.81
C VAL A 672 23.41 3.17 7.19
N PRO A 673 24.21 3.87 8.01
CA PRO A 673 25.28 4.71 7.51
C PRO A 673 26.33 3.86 6.78
N ASN A 674 26.56 4.18 5.52
CA ASN A 674 27.60 3.58 4.72
C ASN A 674 28.94 4.28 4.92
N VAL A 675 30.00 3.52 5.00
CA VAL A 675 31.34 4.03 5.23
C VAL A 675 32.29 3.63 4.12
N THR A 676 32.76 4.62 3.40
CA THR A 676 33.76 4.42 2.36
C THR A 676 35.15 4.75 2.89
N VAL A 677 36.13 3.88 2.66
CA VAL A 677 37.52 4.11 3.05
C VAL A 677 38.15 5.07 2.05
N ALA A 678 38.50 6.26 2.50
CA ALA A 678 38.99 7.34 1.65
C ALA A 678 40.42 7.12 1.11
N THR A 679 41.22 6.26 1.73
CA THR A 679 42.62 6.03 1.31
C THR A 679 43.07 4.60 1.64
N ALA A 680 43.94 4.04 0.77
CA ALA A 680 44.60 2.74 0.95
C ALA A 680 45.57 2.67 2.15
N ALA A 681 45.66 3.67 2.96
CA ALA A 681 46.57 3.70 4.10
C ALA A 681 45.93 3.00 5.31
N GLY A 682 45.95 1.66 5.26
CA GLY A 682 45.65 0.89 6.47
C GLY A 682 44.67 -0.27 6.35
N GLY A 683 43.94 -0.45 5.25
CA GLY A 683 43.23 -1.71 4.92
C GLY A 683 42.27 -2.28 5.95
N GLY A 684 41.83 -1.53 6.96
CA GLY A 684 40.93 -2.00 8.00
C GLY A 684 39.52 -1.48 7.84
N PRO A 685 38.52 -2.11 8.51
CA PRO A 685 37.15 -1.60 8.53
C PRO A 685 37.11 -0.19 9.08
N CYS A 686 36.30 0.68 8.50
CA CYS A 686 36.08 2.02 9.01
C CYS A 686 35.40 1.95 10.38
N THR A 687 36.12 2.34 11.41
CA THR A 687 35.57 2.47 12.77
C THR A 687 35.13 3.92 13.01
N GLN A 688 34.30 4.14 14.03
CA GLN A 688 33.93 5.49 14.43
C GLN A 688 35.16 6.38 14.71
N THR A 689 36.24 5.80 15.25
CA THR A 689 37.50 6.49 15.49
C THR A 689 38.19 6.88 14.17
N ALA A 690 38.19 6.01 13.17
CA ALA A 690 38.75 6.29 11.86
C ALA A 690 37.94 7.35 11.11
N LEU A 691 36.61 7.33 11.24
CA LEU A 691 35.71 8.34 10.72
C LEU A 691 35.98 9.71 11.34
N ASN A 692 36.09 9.76 12.67
CA ASN A 692 36.41 10.99 13.42
C ASN A 692 37.81 11.52 13.08
N ALA A 693 38.72 10.64 12.70
CA ALA A 693 40.08 11.01 12.27
C ALA A 693 40.16 11.41 10.77
N GLY A 694 39.07 11.40 10.05
CA GLY A 694 39.02 11.71 8.62
C GLY A 694 39.68 10.65 7.74
N GLN A 695 39.89 9.44 8.26
CA GLN A 695 40.45 8.30 7.51
C GLN A 695 39.41 7.56 6.67
N CYS A 696 38.14 7.82 6.93
CA CYS A 696 37.01 7.31 6.16
C CYS A 696 35.99 8.42 5.93
N ILE A 697 35.14 8.25 4.94
CA ILE A 697 34.05 9.15 4.60
C ILE A 697 32.73 8.42 4.84
N ASN A 698 31.81 9.03 5.56
CA ASN A 698 30.41 8.63 5.59
C ASN A 698 29.76 9.26 4.35
N ASN A 699 29.43 8.44 3.35
CA ASN A 699 28.90 8.97 2.12
C ASN A 699 27.40 9.23 2.22
N PHE A 700 26.60 8.26 2.66
CA PHE A 700 25.13 8.34 2.72
C PHE A 700 24.58 7.26 3.65
N ASN A 701 23.28 7.34 3.94
CA ASN A 701 22.54 6.26 4.56
C ASN A 701 21.95 5.37 3.48
N ASP A 702 22.30 4.10 3.47
CA ASP A 702 21.66 3.10 2.62
C ASP A 702 20.42 2.53 3.30
N ASN A 703 19.38 2.32 2.52
CA ASN A 703 18.22 1.54 2.94
C ASN A 703 18.48 0.07 2.60
N ILE A 704 18.80 -0.73 3.60
CA ILE A 704 19.04 -2.16 3.40
C ILE A 704 18.00 -2.99 4.15
N THR A 705 17.50 -4.03 3.48
CA THR A 705 16.64 -5.03 4.11
C THR A 705 17.50 -6.13 4.69
N LEU A 706 17.30 -6.36 5.98
CA LEU A 706 17.99 -7.38 6.77
C LEU A 706 16.96 -8.31 7.41
N ASN A 707 17.42 -9.42 8.00
CA ASN A 707 16.58 -10.35 8.69
C ASN A 707 16.67 -10.15 10.21
N ALA A 708 15.55 -9.75 10.84
CA ALA A 708 15.36 -9.90 12.29
C ALA A 708 15.11 -11.37 12.62
N LYS A 709 15.74 -11.90 13.68
CA LYS A 709 15.69 -13.33 13.94
C LYS A 709 14.31 -13.84 14.29
N LYS A 710 13.59 -13.16 15.20
CA LYS A 710 12.29 -13.64 15.68
C LYS A 710 11.34 -12.51 16.07
N ALA A 711 10.07 -12.70 15.71
CA ALA A 711 8.98 -11.91 16.23
C ALA A 711 7.80 -12.83 16.60
N ARG A 712 6.88 -12.32 17.42
CA ARG A 712 5.67 -13.02 17.84
C ARG A 712 4.49 -12.07 17.83
N ILE A 713 3.37 -12.54 17.30
CA ILE A 713 2.11 -11.82 17.25
C ILE A 713 1.03 -12.65 17.91
N TYR A 714 0.33 -12.08 18.89
CA TYR A 714 -0.91 -12.62 19.43
C TYR A 714 -2.06 -11.75 18.96
N GLY A 715 -3.22 -12.34 18.71
CA GLY A 715 -4.37 -11.54 18.35
C GLY A 715 -5.70 -12.24 18.55
N ALA A 716 -6.74 -11.40 18.50
CA ALA A 716 -8.13 -11.79 18.50
C ALA A 716 -8.87 -11.00 17.44
N GLU A 717 -9.76 -11.64 16.72
CA GLU A 717 -10.65 -11.02 15.72
C GLU A 717 -12.08 -11.48 15.99
N TRP A 718 -13.04 -10.58 15.87
CA TRP A 718 -14.46 -10.88 15.99
C TRP A 718 -15.27 -10.12 14.97
N GLU A 719 -16.37 -10.74 14.53
CA GLU A 719 -17.37 -10.12 13.66
C GLU A 719 -18.76 -10.54 14.16
N VAL A 720 -19.66 -9.60 14.33
CA VAL A 720 -21.04 -9.85 14.75
C VAL A 720 -21.99 -9.11 13.83
N THR A 721 -22.98 -9.82 13.30
CA THR A 721 -24.11 -9.24 12.58
C THR A 721 -25.39 -9.64 13.31
N ALA A 722 -26.24 -8.69 13.61
CA ALA A 722 -27.53 -8.92 14.27
C ALA A 722 -28.66 -8.19 13.54
N LEU A 723 -29.81 -8.84 13.44
CA LEU A 723 -31.05 -8.28 12.90
C LEU A 723 -32.08 -8.17 14.03
N PRO A 724 -32.01 -7.09 14.85
CA PRO A 724 -32.94 -6.91 15.97
C PRO A 724 -34.41 -6.81 15.53
N THR A 725 -34.61 -6.30 14.33
CA THR A 725 -35.87 -6.18 13.64
C THR A 725 -35.66 -6.27 12.13
N ASP A 726 -36.72 -6.45 11.36
CA ASP A 726 -36.64 -6.55 9.87
C ASP A 726 -36.16 -5.24 9.23
N TRP A 727 -36.21 -4.12 9.93
CA TRP A 727 -35.76 -2.81 9.43
C TRP A 727 -34.42 -2.34 9.99
N LEU A 728 -33.79 -3.10 10.90
CA LEU A 728 -32.50 -2.72 11.51
C LEU A 728 -31.49 -3.82 11.40
N THR A 729 -30.37 -3.53 10.73
CA THR A 729 -29.17 -4.38 10.70
C THR A 729 -28.04 -3.71 11.47
N LEU A 730 -27.45 -4.43 12.40
CA LEU A 730 -26.28 -3.99 13.15
C LEU A 730 -25.10 -4.92 12.82
N LYS A 731 -24.00 -4.35 12.41
CA LYS A 731 -22.72 -5.06 12.21
C LYS A 731 -21.66 -4.44 13.11
N ALA A 732 -20.87 -5.27 13.78
CA ALA A 732 -19.72 -4.82 14.55
C ALA A 732 -18.56 -5.81 14.32
N ALA A 733 -17.41 -5.27 14.01
CA ALA A 733 -16.20 -6.09 13.87
C ALA A 733 -15.02 -5.41 14.58
N GLY A 734 -14.07 -6.20 15.05
CA GLY A 734 -12.91 -5.67 15.69
C GLY A 734 -11.73 -6.63 15.73
N SER A 735 -10.56 -6.07 16.02
CA SER A 735 -9.33 -6.83 16.21
C SER A 735 -8.49 -6.28 17.34
N TYR A 736 -7.82 -7.19 18.03
CA TYR A 736 -6.72 -6.90 18.93
C TYR A 736 -5.46 -7.61 18.45
N ILE A 737 -4.34 -6.88 18.34
CA ILE A 737 -3.06 -7.39 17.85
C ILE A 737 -1.96 -6.96 18.83
N ASP A 738 -1.16 -7.91 19.30
CA ASP A 738 -0.02 -7.64 20.19
C ASP A 738 1.28 -8.19 19.58
N PRO A 739 1.94 -7.44 18.68
CA PRO A 739 3.09 -7.87 17.93
C PRO A 739 4.40 -7.35 18.53
N TRP A 740 5.39 -8.24 18.74
CA TRP A 740 6.68 -7.92 19.36
C TRP A 740 7.84 -8.60 18.67
N PHE A 741 8.96 -7.87 18.53
CA PHE A 741 10.26 -8.49 18.27
C PHE A 741 10.75 -9.20 19.52
N THR A 742 10.97 -10.51 19.44
CA THR A 742 11.45 -11.32 20.58
C THR A 742 12.94 -11.52 20.56
N ASP A 743 13.57 -11.54 19.39
CA ASP A 743 15.02 -11.57 19.20
C ASP A 743 15.38 -10.77 17.95
N PHE A 744 15.79 -9.54 18.15
CA PHE A 744 16.23 -8.65 17.08
C PHE A 744 17.42 -7.83 17.54
N THR A 745 18.61 -8.28 17.24
CA THR A 745 19.82 -7.49 17.35
C THR A 745 20.33 -7.19 15.96
N PHE A 746 20.30 -5.93 15.60
CA PHE A 746 20.86 -5.47 14.34
C PHE A 746 22.37 -5.65 14.35
N VAL A 747 22.90 -6.28 13.33
CA VAL A 747 24.35 -6.39 13.08
C VAL A 747 24.63 -5.75 11.73
N ALA A 748 25.31 -4.60 11.75
CA ALA A 748 25.65 -3.91 10.51
C ALA A 748 26.52 -4.83 9.63
N PRO A 749 26.21 -4.98 8.33
CA PRO A 749 27.08 -5.69 7.40
C PRO A 749 28.46 -5.06 7.33
N PRO A 750 29.49 -5.78 6.88
CA PRO A 750 30.80 -5.17 6.62
C PRO A 750 30.68 -3.95 5.71
N GLY A 751 31.39 -2.88 6.02
CA GLY A 751 31.33 -1.61 5.29
C GLY A 751 30.26 -0.64 5.81
N TYR A 752 29.50 -1.01 6.84
CA TYR A 752 28.51 -0.16 7.49
C TYR A 752 28.85 0.10 8.96
N LEU A 753 28.42 1.23 9.49
CA LEU A 753 28.57 1.52 10.90
C LEU A 753 27.50 0.82 11.74
N GLN A 754 27.91 0.20 12.82
CA GLN A 754 26.99 -0.40 13.79
C GLN A 754 26.26 0.73 14.56
N PRO A 755 24.92 0.78 14.52
CA PRO A 755 24.16 1.75 15.29
C PRO A 755 24.31 1.52 16.81
N ALA A 756 24.26 2.59 17.58
CA ALA A 756 24.40 2.51 19.03
C ALA A 756 23.25 1.73 19.70
N ASN A 757 22.06 1.80 19.14
CA ASN A 757 20.85 1.13 19.66
C ASN A 757 20.49 -0.09 18.78
N ALA A 758 21.43 -1.00 18.62
CA ALA A 758 21.29 -2.13 17.71
C ALA A 758 20.34 -3.24 18.22
N ASN A 759 19.98 -3.25 19.49
CA ASN A 759 19.12 -4.29 20.06
C ASN A 759 17.67 -3.80 20.19
N LEU A 760 16.81 -4.31 19.32
CA LEU A 760 15.39 -4.00 19.22
C LEU A 760 14.49 -5.08 19.84
N SER A 761 15.09 -6.08 20.52
CA SER A 761 14.33 -7.12 21.22
C SER A 761 13.43 -6.50 22.31
N GLY A 762 12.20 -6.96 22.40
CA GLY A 762 11.21 -6.41 23.33
C GLY A 762 10.54 -5.12 22.87
N THR A 763 10.71 -4.71 21.60
CA THR A 763 9.99 -3.57 21.02
C THR A 763 8.75 -4.02 20.25
N PRO A 764 7.66 -3.22 20.26
CA PRO A 764 6.46 -3.54 19.49
C PRO A 764 6.68 -3.30 18.01
N ILE A 765 6.04 -4.09 17.17
CA ILE A 765 5.91 -3.83 15.73
C ILE A 765 4.93 -2.67 15.53
N PRO A 766 5.22 -1.69 14.64
CA PRO A 766 4.42 -0.47 14.45
C PRO A 766 3.12 -0.72 13.71
N VAL A 767 2.07 -1.11 14.41
CA VAL A 767 0.69 -1.26 13.91
C VAL A 767 -0.31 -0.91 15.01
N PRO A 768 -1.55 -0.51 14.68
CA PRO A 768 -2.60 -0.30 15.67
C PRO A 768 -2.90 -1.60 16.42
N ARG A 769 -2.89 -1.56 17.76
CA ARG A 769 -3.25 -2.73 18.57
C ARG A 769 -4.74 -3.04 18.55
N TRP A 770 -5.56 -2.00 18.45
CA TRP A 770 -7.01 -2.11 18.43
C TRP A 770 -7.55 -1.42 17.20
N GLN A 771 -8.42 -2.10 16.48
CA GLN A 771 -9.23 -1.55 15.40
C GLN A 771 -10.65 -2.07 15.57
N THR A 772 -11.64 -1.20 15.41
CA THR A 772 -13.06 -1.56 15.38
C THR A 772 -13.78 -0.84 14.25
N ASN A 773 -14.83 -1.46 13.76
CA ASN A 773 -15.78 -0.84 12.87
C ASN A 773 -17.21 -1.28 13.26
N GLU A 774 -18.12 -0.34 13.28
CA GLU A 774 -19.51 -0.53 13.61
C GLU A 774 -20.38 0.05 12.50
N THR A 775 -21.37 -0.71 12.05
CA THR A 775 -22.31 -0.28 11.02
C THR A 775 -23.73 -0.49 11.50
N ALA A 776 -24.54 0.53 11.39
CA ALA A 776 -25.98 0.46 11.59
C ALA A 776 -26.69 0.83 10.29
N THR A 777 -27.51 -0.07 9.76
CA THR A 777 -28.33 0.17 8.58
C THR A 777 -29.81 0.12 8.97
N ILE A 778 -30.53 1.19 8.71
CA ILE A 778 -31.97 1.33 8.96
C ILE A 778 -32.67 1.31 7.60
N ASN A 779 -33.57 0.37 7.41
CA ASN A 779 -34.43 0.31 6.24
C ASN A 779 -35.82 0.88 6.63
N PHE A 780 -36.14 2.06 6.09
CA PHE A 780 -37.43 2.70 6.31
C PHE A 780 -38.56 2.12 5.43
N GLY A 781 -38.22 1.13 4.58
CA GLY A 781 -39.10 0.59 3.57
C GLY A 781 -39.39 1.60 2.45
N ALA A 782 -40.41 1.28 1.66
CA ALA A 782 -40.83 2.14 0.56
C ALA A 782 -41.40 3.47 1.09
N THR A 783 -40.75 4.57 0.72
CA THR A 783 -41.16 5.92 1.10
C THR A 783 -41.78 6.66 -0.09
N ASP A 784 -42.78 7.53 0.18
CA ASP A 784 -43.43 8.34 -0.84
C ASP A 784 -43.60 9.78 -0.32
N VAL A 785 -42.95 10.71 -1.01
CA VAL A 785 -43.04 12.15 -0.75
C VAL A 785 -43.66 12.91 -1.94
N GLY A 786 -44.62 12.25 -2.62
CA GLY A 786 -45.19 12.71 -3.87
C GLY A 786 -44.49 12.17 -5.13
N ILE A 787 -43.35 11.54 -4.95
CA ILE A 787 -42.64 10.66 -5.88
C ILE A 787 -42.25 9.43 -5.08
N PRO A 788 -42.57 8.21 -5.54
CA PRO A 788 -42.12 6.99 -4.87
C PRO A 788 -40.59 6.94 -4.87
N LEU A 789 -39.99 6.87 -3.68
CA LEU A 789 -38.55 6.83 -3.47
C LEU A 789 -38.01 5.38 -3.40
N GLY A 790 -38.94 4.38 -3.49
CA GLY A 790 -38.56 2.98 -3.28
C GLY A 790 -38.11 2.73 -1.83
N ASP A 791 -37.30 1.68 -1.63
CA ASP A 791 -36.76 1.42 -0.29
C ASP A 791 -35.70 2.48 0.05
N THR A 792 -35.90 3.09 1.23
CA THR A 792 -35.01 4.12 1.74
C THR A 792 -34.15 3.52 2.85
N LEU A 793 -32.82 3.50 2.63
CA LEU A 793 -31.86 2.96 3.56
C LEU A 793 -30.97 4.08 4.12
N PHE A 794 -30.81 4.09 5.43
CA PHE A 794 -29.83 4.96 6.08
C PHE A 794 -28.74 4.10 6.70
N THR A 795 -27.50 4.34 6.30
CA THR A 795 -26.32 3.63 6.82
C THR A 795 -25.41 4.61 7.56
N ALA A 796 -25.07 4.27 8.80
CA ALA A 796 -24.05 4.92 9.58
C ALA A 796 -22.90 3.94 9.82
N HIS A 797 -21.72 4.31 9.41
CA HIS A 797 -20.52 3.49 9.54
C HIS A 797 -19.45 4.24 10.33
N TYR A 798 -18.99 3.66 11.43
CA TYR A 798 -17.96 4.21 12.29
C TYR A 798 -16.74 3.29 12.31
N TYR A 799 -15.56 3.85 12.08
CA TYR A 799 -14.27 3.19 12.19
C TYR A 799 -13.45 3.85 13.29
N TRP A 800 -12.75 3.05 14.10
CA TRP A 800 -11.82 3.53 15.11
C TRP A 800 -10.56 2.69 15.17
N GLN A 801 -9.41 3.35 15.41
CA GLN A 801 -8.13 2.70 15.69
C GLN A 801 -7.40 3.33 16.87
N SER A 802 -6.65 2.48 17.60
CA SER A 802 -5.78 2.94 18.69
C SER A 802 -4.53 3.62 18.15
N ARG A 803 -3.90 4.42 19.00
CA ARG A 803 -2.55 4.93 18.75
C ARG A 803 -1.52 3.79 18.69
N TYR A 804 -0.47 3.97 17.91
CA TYR A 804 0.63 3.01 17.79
C TYR A 804 1.96 3.74 17.52
N LEU A 805 3.08 3.02 17.57
CA LEU A 805 4.41 3.55 17.22
C LEU A 805 4.46 3.82 15.71
N ALA A 806 4.89 5.01 15.31
CA ALA A 806 4.88 5.39 13.88
C ALA A 806 5.99 4.69 13.08
N ASP A 807 7.18 4.59 13.68
CA ASP A 807 8.36 4.01 13.04
C ASP A 807 9.22 3.25 14.04
N MET A 808 9.96 2.24 13.55
CA MET A 808 10.93 1.49 14.34
C MET A 808 12.32 2.13 14.37
N ARG A 809 12.67 2.86 13.32
CA ARG A 809 14.03 3.34 13.08
C ARG A 809 14.54 4.37 14.11
N GLY A 810 13.67 4.98 14.84
CA GLY A 810 14.02 6.03 15.79
C GLY A 810 13.88 5.69 17.27
N PHE A 811 13.20 4.61 17.64
CA PHE A 811 12.88 4.18 19.03
C PHE A 811 12.48 5.30 19.98
N ASP A 812 11.98 6.41 19.46
CA ASP A 812 11.46 7.48 20.24
C ASP A 812 10.00 7.17 20.61
N PRO A 813 9.69 6.91 21.89
CA PRO A 813 8.32 6.63 22.30
C PRO A 813 7.37 7.82 22.12
N SER A 814 7.88 9.02 21.83
CA SER A 814 7.09 10.19 21.46
C SER A 814 6.56 10.11 20.02
N GLN A 815 7.16 9.28 19.17
CA GLN A 815 6.77 9.07 17.79
C GLN A 815 5.57 8.12 17.67
N ARG A 816 4.47 8.45 18.31
CA ARG A 816 3.22 7.70 18.24
C ARG A 816 2.21 8.42 17.41
N THR A 817 1.46 7.65 16.64
CA THR A 817 0.25 8.14 15.98
C THR A 817 -0.81 8.48 17.01
N PHE A 818 -1.80 9.27 16.59
CA PHE A 818 -2.99 9.48 17.39
C PHE A 818 -3.98 8.32 17.21
N ALA A 819 -4.76 8.02 18.26
CA ALA A 819 -5.99 7.28 18.08
C ALA A 819 -7.00 8.20 17.40
N TYR A 820 -7.74 7.67 16.43
CA TYR A 820 -8.78 8.43 15.77
C TYR A 820 -9.97 7.55 15.40
N GLY A 821 -11.12 8.19 15.24
CA GLY A 821 -12.31 7.58 14.69
C GLY A 821 -12.92 8.45 13.61
N MET A 822 -13.55 7.81 12.62
CA MET A 822 -14.26 8.47 11.52
C MET A 822 -15.68 7.92 11.40
N LEU A 823 -16.64 8.81 11.29
CA LEU A 823 -18.03 8.48 11.04
C LEU A 823 -18.39 8.85 9.61
N ASN A 824 -18.95 7.90 8.87
CA ASN A 824 -19.49 8.08 7.53
C ASN A 824 -21.00 7.84 7.57
N LEU A 825 -21.75 8.63 6.84
CA LEU A 825 -23.19 8.53 6.71
C LEU A 825 -23.59 8.41 5.24
N ARG A 826 -24.57 7.57 4.96
CA ARG A 826 -25.13 7.39 3.63
C ARG A 826 -26.65 7.20 3.70
N LEU A 827 -27.34 7.80 2.74
CA LEU A 827 -28.80 7.69 2.57
C LEU A 827 -29.07 7.27 1.12
N ASP A 828 -29.61 6.09 0.93
CA ASP A 828 -29.91 5.49 -0.37
C ASP A 828 -31.43 5.47 -0.60
N PHE A 829 -31.83 5.77 -1.84
CA PHE A 829 -33.19 5.67 -2.36
C PHE A 829 -33.12 4.74 -3.57
N THR A 830 -33.83 3.60 -3.52
CA THR A 830 -33.80 2.61 -4.61
C THR A 830 -35.02 2.73 -5.50
N ASP A 831 -34.83 2.52 -6.79
CA ASP A 831 -35.93 2.56 -7.80
C ASP A 831 -36.82 3.82 -7.74
N VAL A 832 -36.19 4.98 -7.67
CA VAL A 832 -36.84 6.30 -7.57
C VAL A 832 -37.80 6.50 -8.75
N GLY A 833 -39.06 6.75 -8.44
CA GLY A 833 -40.09 6.92 -9.45
C GLY A 833 -40.45 5.65 -10.21
N ARG A 834 -40.03 4.48 -9.76
CA ARG A 834 -40.14 3.18 -10.48
C ARG A 834 -39.48 3.23 -11.85
N SER A 835 -38.33 3.87 -11.91
CA SER A 835 -37.62 4.16 -13.17
C SER A 835 -36.39 3.28 -13.39
N GLY A 836 -36.04 2.39 -12.43
CA GLY A 836 -34.77 1.67 -12.42
C GLY A 836 -33.59 2.53 -11.98
N ALA A 837 -33.86 3.75 -11.47
CA ALA A 837 -32.81 4.67 -10.99
C ALA A 837 -32.73 4.67 -9.46
N ASP A 838 -31.53 4.52 -8.94
CA ASP A 838 -31.18 4.70 -7.54
C ASP A 838 -30.51 6.06 -7.32
N LEU A 839 -30.71 6.65 -6.15
CA LEU A 839 -30.09 7.90 -5.74
C LEU A 839 -29.47 7.72 -4.36
N ALA A 840 -28.25 8.19 -4.15
CA ALA A 840 -27.61 8.19 -2.85
C ALA A 840 -27.01 9.56 -2.49
N LEU A 841 -27.10 9.91 -1.22
CA LEU A 841 -26.41 11.03 -0.61
C LEU A 841 -25.43 10.48 0.41
N PHE A 842 -24.17 10.94 0.39
CA PHE A 842 -23.17 10.47 1.34
C PHE A 842 -22.36 11.61 1.95
N MET A 843 -21.88 11.37 3.16
CA MET A 843 -20.99 12.27 3.88
C MET A 843 -19.93 11.45 4.61
N ASN A 844 -18.68 11.54 4.18
CA ASN A 844 -17.53 10.89 4.79
C ASN A 844 -16.84 11.82 5.78
N ASN A 845 -16.27 11.25 6.83
CA ASN A 845 -15.61 12.00 7.90
C ASN A 845 -16.50 13.14 8.44
N VAL A 846 -17.71 12.81 8.86
CA VAL A 846 -18.76 13.77 9.29
C VAL A 846 -18.25 14.76 10.34
N ALA A 847 -17.43 14.26 11.28
CA ALA A 847 -16.85 15.07 12.36
C ALA A 847 -15.69 15.96 11.89
N ASN A 848 -15.27 15.84 10.63
CA ASN A 848 -14.09 16.48 10.09
C ASN A 848 -12.82 16.18 10.92
N THR A 849 -12.68 14.91 11.35
CA THR A 849 -11.56 14.46 12.17
C THR A 849 -10.25 14.67 11.43
N GLN A 850 -9.36 15.39 12.06
CA GLN A 850 -7.99 15.61 11.57
C GLN A 850 -7.14 14.40 11.96
N ALA A 851 -6.89 13.50 11.02
CA ALA A 851 -6.12 12.29 11.25
C ALA A 851 -5.11 12.07 10.14
N CYS A 852 -4.04 11.34 10.47
CA CYS A 852 -2.92 11.11 9.60
C CYS A 852 -2.51 9.64 9.56
N LEU A 853 -2.02 9.24 8.40
CA LEU A 853 -1.20 8.03 8.25
C LEU A 853 0.26 8.43 8.50
N PRO A 854 0.92 7.90 9.53
CA PRO A 854 2.33 8.17 9.75
C PRO A 854 3.13 7.40 8.71
N GLU A 855 4.11 8.03 8.15
CA GLU A 855 4.93 7.33 7.18
C GLU A 855 6.43 7.46 7.42
N TYR A 856 6.91 8.59 7.90
CA TYR A 856 8.33 8.79 8.03
C TYR A 856 8.69 9.78 9.13
N ASN A 857 9.65 9.37 9.96
CA ASN A 857 10.38 10.28 10.82
C ASN A 857 11.68 10.67 10.15
N GLY A 858 11.56 11.58 9.22
CA GLY A 858 12.75 12.25 8.70
C GLY A 858 13.37 13.04 9.83
N THR A 859 14.49 12.58 10.34
CA THR A 859 15.38 13.51 11.03
C THR A 859 15.73 14.60 10.01
N LEU A 860 15.53 15.87 10.36
CA LEU A 860 16.06 17.00 9.59
C LEU A 860 17.61 16.96 9.46
N ASN A 861 18.23 15.87 9.85
CA ASN A 861 19.65 15.61 9.78
C ASN A 861 20.03 15.02 8.42
N SER A 862 19.91 15.80 7.38
CA SER A 862 20.65 15.58 6.12
C SER A 862 22.09 16.09 6.21
N VAL A 863 22.63 16.27 7.43
CA VAL A 863 24.03 16.63 7.62
C VAL A 863 24.73 15.44 8.24
N PRO A 864 25.89 15.04 7.70
CA PRO A 864 26.70 14.02 8.33
C PRO A 864 27.01 14.48 9.75
N ASN A 865 26.30 13.93 10.73
CA ASN A 865 26.72 14.12 12.12
C ASN A 865 27.84 13.11 12.36
N PRO A 866 29.08 13.54 12.53
CA PRO A 866 30.19 12.64 12.80
C PRO A 866 30.06 11.92 14.14
N THR A 867 29.04 12.23 14.93
CA THR A 867 28.72 11.58 16.19
C THR A 867 27.34 10.93 16.12
N PHE A 868 27.27 9.76 15.47
CA PHE A 868 26.20 8.81 15.73
C PHE A 868 26.27 8.44 17.22
N GLY A 869 25.38 8.95 18.01
CA GLY A 869 25.36 8.69 19.45
C GLY A 869 25.02 9.91 20.31
N SER A 870 25.00 11.10 19.78
CA SER A 870 24.41 12.22 20.48
C SER A 870 22.95 12.35 20.09
N ALA A 871 22.07 12.10 21.04
CA ALA A 871 20.64 12.35 21.00
C ALA A 871 20.34 13.82 20.67
N GLY A 872 20.39 14.19 19.43
CA GLY A 872 20.15 15.53 18.92
C GLY A 872 19.31 15.48 17.65
N THR A 873 18.48 14.46 17.52
CA THR A 873 17.58 14.34 16.42
C THR A 873 16.24 14.95 16.82
N SER A 874 15.97 16.14 16.37
CA SER A 874 14.60 16.62 16.31
C SER A 874 13.85 15.74 15.29
N GLY A 875 13.10 14.78 15.79
CA GLY A 875 12.25 13.98 14.94
C GLY A 875 11.07 14.83 14.47
N VAL A 876 11.04 15.21 13.20
CA VAL A 876 9.83 15.72 12.57
C VAL A 876 8.95 14.52 12.28
N THR A 877 7.82 14.39 12.95
CA THR A 877 6.84 13.38 12.57
C THR A 877 6.06 13.88 11.37
N GLN A 878 6.31 13.29 10.22
CA GLN A 878 5.59 13.56 9.00
C GLN A 878 4.43 12.59 8.85
N CYS A 879 3.32 13.08 8.35
CA CYS A 879 2.14 12.27 8.11
C CYS A 879 1.48 12.63 6.78
N ILE A 880 0.80 11.65 6.19
CA ILE A 880 -0.11 11.88 5.07
C ILE A 880 -1.49 12.16 5.67
N PRO A 881 -2.02 13.40 5.55
CA PRO A 881 -3.34 13.73 6.06
C PRO A 881 -4.44 12.88 5.41
N LEU A 882 -5.32 12.32 6.22
CA LEU A 882 -6.52 11.66 5.71
C LEU A 882 -7.51 12.72 5.16
N PRO A 883 -8.43 12.29 4.27
CA PRO A 883 -9.39 13.22 3.69
C PRO A 883 -10.21 13.99 4.73
N PRO A 884 -10.50 15.28 4.50
CA PRO A 884 -11.43 16.06 5.30
C PRO A 884 -12.85 15.51 5.16
N ARG A 885 -13.82 16.15 5.80
CA ARG A 885 -15.23 15.87 5.53
C ARG A 885 -15.50 16.07 4.04
N MET A 886 -16.07 15.05 3.41
CA MET A 886 -16.46 15.05 2.01
C MET A 886 -17.92 14.68 1.87
N THR A 887 -18.64 15.46 1.07
CA THR A 887 -20.05 15.20 0.75
C THR A 887 -20.21 14.94 -0.73
N GLY A 888 -21.20 14.14 -1.08
CA GLY A 888 -21.49 13.86 -2.48
C GLY A 888 -22.86 13.26 -2.72
N ILE A 889 -23.16 13.17 -4.00
CA ILE A 889 -24.38 12.56 -4.53
C ILE A 889 -23.97 11.52 -5.56
N GLN A 890 -24.67 10.40 -5.57
CA GLN A 890 -24.49 9.31 -6.54
C GLN A 890 -25.84 8.93 -7.13
N ALA A 891 -25.89 8.77 -8.44
CA ALA A 891 -27.06 8.29 -9.16
C ALA A 891 -26.69 7.06 -9.99
N THR A 892 -27.45 5.99 -9.87
CA THR A 892 -27.25 4.75 -10.61
C THR A 892 -28.52 4.44 -11.41
N TYR A 893 -28.37 4.10 -12.67
CA TYR A 893 -29.46 3.63 -13.52
C TYR A 893 -29.18 2.21 -13.96
N HIS A 894 -30.17 1.32 -13.76
CA HIS A 894 -30.15 -0.09 -14.17
C HIS A 894 -31.04 -0.28 -15.40
N PHE A 895 -30.58 -1.04 -16.41
CA PHE A 895 -31.31 -1.27 -17.64
C PHE A 895 -31.20 -2.71 -18.14
#